data_bb8e9502d3f5de3ba401c2cf03cbb8b8
#
_entry.id   bb8e9502d3f5de3ba401c2cf03cbb8b8
#
_cell.length_a   1.000
_cell.length_b   1.000
_cell.length_c   1.000
_cell.angle_alpha   90.00
_cell.angle_beta   90.00
_cell.angle_gamma   90.00
#
_symmetry.space_group_name_H-M   'P 1'
#
loop_
_entity.id
_entity.type
_entity.pdbx_description
1 polymer ?
#
loop_
_entity_poly.entity_id
_entity_poly.type
_entity_poly.pdbx_seq_one_letter_code
_entity_poly.pdbx_strand_id
1 'polypeptide(L)'
;MRSLILFVLPILYCLGVRANRVTGIVRDEKGNTLPYASILIKGTTRGVTAGGDGRYSIELSPGEYTIVCQYVGYSRQEKTVQVGPAVIEVDFRLSPQQLSMAEVVVRPGGEDPAYNIIRHAIRKRRDYETPLDSFTCEAYIKTLVRTRAFPKRILGQKIEDADKQDIGVDSAGKGIIFLSESLTKVAFKRPDKIKLEVLSGRQSGTNGYGFSIPTFINFYKNNVAVLGTQLNPRGFVSPIADAALNYYRYKFLGSYFEDGKEINEIEVIPRRKYEPLFSGKIDIIEGEWRIHSLDLRLLKESQLEILDTLEIKQIHAPVEGGGAASEPAAAGRRSDVWQVKSQVIYFTVKILGVDAVGNFLNVYNNYDVAPVFKKRFFNNVLIRYDTAANRKTKAYWDSIRPLPLEPDEKVNYTIRDSIYRYSRDSLGTKRNRDSLLKRQGPVKLPQLLYTGVYRSDFRWPRPLRYSMQPLLSNISYNTVEGINLKIEGRMSKMLKGGIGDLSFSPHFRYGFTNTRLNAWGELRLDRRSFSRDGDESSASRQSWSLAGGKRVMQFNPDNPISELNNAIYTLLDRRNYMKIYESRFAELGSATRFDNGMRLDLRALYDHRLPLYNTTDYSLIKYDNRPFTPNFPVEKLSSPFLRHQALVTTITWQFQPGQRFVEFPNRKVSIGSKYPTFSVTYTKGWEGVLGSDVNFDKWAFAVWDEMNFKLLGELRYRFSAGGFFNTNSVYIQDYQHFNGNQTLLASEYLNSFQLAPYYANSTTANFYLTGHLEHHFNGFLTNKIPLFRRLNWHMVGGVNAFYVNAGDHYEEMSWGLENILKVLRVDWVTGWMNGSYYQTGVRIGFGGLLGSGERGGR
;
A
#
# COMPACT_ATOMS: atom_id res chain seq x y z
N MET A 1 55.61 31.71 30.18
CA MET A 1 55.27 30.42 30.77
C MET A 1 53.90 30.35 31.46
N ARG A 2 53.22 31.45 31.78
CA ARG A 2 51.88 31.42 32.41
C ARG A 2 50.66 31.27 31.40
N SER A 3 50.89 31.54 30.13
CA SER A 3 49.84 31.43 29.11
C SER A 3 49.73 30.03 28.48
N LEU A 4 50.68 29.13 28.70
CA LEU A 4 50.64 27.76 28.11
C LEU A 4 49.86 26.77 28.98
N ILE A 5 49.70 27.07 30.29
CA ILE A 5 49.01 26.20 31.26
C ILE A 5 47.48 26.36 31.15
N LEU A 6 46.98 27.51 30.69
CA LEU A 6 45.55 27.77 30.54
C LEU A 6 44.92 27.14 29.26
N PHE A 7 45.75 26.67 28.32
CA PHE A 7 45.28 26.02 27.11
C PHE A 7 45.30 24.49 27.16
N VAL A 8 46.02 23.91 28.14
CA VAL A 8 46.15 22.46 28.32
C VAL A 8 45.03 21.89 29.21
N LEU A 9 44.51 22.70 30.16
CA LEU A 9 43.40 22.24 31.02
C LEU A 9 42.07 21.90 30.32
N PRO A 10 41.58 22.62 29.28
CA PRO A 10 40.36 22.20 28.58
C PRO A 10 40.58 21.00 27.64
N ILE A 11 41.84 20.70 27.23
CA ILE A 11 42.12 19.53 26.37
C ILE A 11 42.11 18.22 27.16
N LEU A 12 42.45 18.27 28.47
CA LEU A 12 42.32 17.08 29.33
C LEU A 12 40.91 16.79 29.79
N TYR A 13 39.95 17.72 29.67
CA TYR A 13 38.52 17.49 30.00
C TYR A 13 37.72 16.87 28.87
N CYS A 14 38.28 16.78 27.65
CA CYS A 14 37.70 16.10 26.53
C CYS A 14 38.09 14.61 26.39
N LEU A 15 38.85 14.07 27.35
CA LEU A 15 39.16 12.64 27.37
C LEU A 15 38.02 11.82 27.99
N GLY A 16 37.09 11.48 27.13
CA GLY A 16 36.40 10.22 27.23
C GLY A 16 35.37 10.08 28.34
N VAL A 17 34.17 10.60 28.16
CA VAL A 17 33.00 9.90 28.72
C VAL A 17 32.95 8.52 28.01
N ARG A 18 33.71 7.54 28.52
CA ARG A 18 33.49 6.14 28.15
C ARG A 18 32.13 5.75 28.70
N ALA A 19 31.18 5.61 27.84
CA ALA A 19 29.87 5.07 28.21
C ALA A 19 30.12 3.68 28.82
N ASN A 20 29.71 3.49 30.05
CA ASN A 20 29.81 2.23 30.78
C ASN A 20 28.81 1.28 30.14
N ARG A 21 29.26 0.10 29.71
CA ARG A 21 28.49 -0.83 28.89
C ARG A 21 28.40 -2.18 29.59
N VAL A 22 27.16 -2.68 29.70
CA VAL A 22 26.90 -4.09 30.06
C VAL A 22 26.60 -4.84 28.80
N THR A 23 27.30 -5.94 28.55
CA THR A 23 27.14 -6.84 27.40
C THR A 23 26.95 -8.27 27.88
N GLY A 24 26.40 -9.12 27.02
CA GLY A 24 26.27 -10.56 27.34
C GLY A 24 25.53 -11.31 26.24
N ILE A 25 25.34 -12.59 26.46
CA ILE A 25 24.61 -13.49 25.58
C ILE A 25 23.50 -14.17 26.36
N VAL A 26 22.32 -14.28 25.73
CA VAL A 26 21.17 -15.03 26.26
C VAL A 26 21.12 -16.39 25.59
N ARG A 27 21.13 -17.47 26.40
CA ARG A 27 21.09 -18.85 25.95
C ARG A 27 20.04 -19.64 26.72
N ASP A 28 19.61 -20.78 26.16
CA ASP A 28 18.87 -21.79 26.87
C ASP A 28 19.83 -22.72 27.67
N GLU A 29 19.26 -23.66 28.41
CA GLU A 29 20.02 -24.66 29.18
C GLU A 29 20.89 -25.56 28.28
N LYS A 30 20.46 -25.77 27.03
CA LYS A 30 21.15 -26.58 26.04
C LYS A 30 22.27 -25.82 25.34
N GLY A 31 22.44 -24.53 25.64
CA GLY A 31 23.43 -23.66 25.05
C GLY A 31 23.01 -22.98 23.72
N ASN A 32 21.78 -23.21 23.25
CA ASN A 32 21.27 -22.50 22.07
C ASN A 32 21.01 -21.04 22.42
N THR A 33 21.31 -20.14 21.52
CA THR A 33 21.04 -18.73 21.70
C THR A 33 19.53 -18.43 21.62
N LEU A 34 19.05 -17.52 22.47
CA LEU A 34 17.66 -17.07 22.49
C LEU A 34 17.56 -15.70 21.81
N PRO A 35 17.22 -15.68 20.50
CA PRO A 35 17.17 -14.44 19.74
C PRO A 35 16.03 -13.54 20.22
N TYR A 36 16.32 -12.26 20.30
CA TYR A 36 15.38 -11.21 20.67
C TYR A 36 14.81 -11.31 22.09
N ALA A 37 15.52 -11.94 23.00
CA ALA A 37 15.19 -11.90 24.42
C ALA A 37 15.15 -10.45 24.94
N SER A 38 14.18 -10.12 25.76
CA SER A 38 14.05 -8.78 26.36
C SER A 38 14.93 -8.64 27.60
N ILE A 39 15.74 -7.62 27.64
CA ILE A 39 16.60 -7.27 28.77
C ILE A 39 16.14 -5.93 29.32
N LEU A 40 15.70 -5.90 30.57
CA LEU A 40 15.10 -4.76 31.22
C LEU A 40 15.90 -4.36 32.45
N ILE A 41 15.88 -3.08 32.80
CA ILE A 41 16.36 -2.62 34.10
C ILE A 41 15.16 -2.54 35.02
N LYS A 42 15.19 -3.34 36.11
CA LYS A 42 14.12 -3.40 37.10
C LYS A 42 13.79 -2.02 37.65
N GLY A 43 12.50 -1.70 37.74
CA GLY A 43 12.03 -0.40 38.25
C GLY A 43 12.17 0.75 37.21
N THR A 44 12.45 0.47 35.95
CA THR A 44 12.53 1.50 34.89
C THR A 44 11.87 1.07 33.60
N THR A 45 11.57 2.03 32.72
CA THR A 45 11.10 1.75 31.34
C THR A 45 12.25 1.48 30.36
N ARG A 46 13.52 1.54 30.83
CA ARG A 46 14.70 1.30 30.00
C ARG A 46 14.95 -0.19 29.82
N GLY A 47 15.26 -0.57 28.60
CA GLY A 47 15.66 -1.92 28.28
C GLY A 47 16.22 -2.02 26.88
N VAL A 48 16.81 -3.17 26.60
CA VAL A 48 17.32 -3.56 25.29
C VAL A 48 16.78 -4.93 24.91
N THR A 49 17.05 -5.33 23.69
CA THR A 49 16.65 -6.67 23.19
C THR A 49 17.89 -7.36 22.65
N ALA A 50 18.03 -8.67 22.88
CA ALA A 50 19.13 -9.44 22.31
C ALA A 50 19.04 -9.46 20.77
N GLY A 51 20.16 -9.56 20.08
CA GLY A 51 20.22 -9.76 18.64
C GLY A 51 19.73 -11.15 18.21
N GLY A 52 19.71 -11.43 16.93
CA GLY A 52 19.39 -12.76 16.39
C GLY A 52 20.42 -13.82 16.79
N ASP A 53 21.61 -13.40 17.18
CA ASP A 53 22.68 -14.23 17.75
C ASP A 53 22.60 -14.34 19.28
N GLY A 54 21.58 -13.82 19.93
CA GLY A 54 21.37 -13.83 21.36
C GLY A 54 22.22 -12.80 22.15
N ARG A 55 23.06 -12.01 21.48
CA ARG A 55 23.93 -11.00 22.15
C ARG A 55 23.16 -9.73 22.44
N TYR A 56 23.45 -9.12 23.59
CA TYR A 56 22.88 -7.82 23.94
C TYR A 56 23.94 -6.83 24.44
N SER A 57 23.57 -5.55 24.43
CA SER A 57 24.43 -4.48 24.94
C SER A 57 23.58 -3.32 25.43
N ILE A 58 23.79 -2.89 26.67
CA ILE A 58 23.09 -1.75 27.25
C ILE A 58 24.10 -0.76 27.86
N GLU A 59 23.94 0.53 27.58
CA GLU A 59 24.74 1.59 28.17
C GLU A 59 24.04 2.14 29.41
N LEU A 60 24.73 2.11 30.54
CA LEU A 60 24.20 2.54 31.83
C LEU A 60 25.18 3.52 32.49
N SER A 61 24.68 4.49 33.24
CA SER A 61 25.53 5.34 34.09
C SER A 61 26.11 4.49 35.21
N PRO A 62 27.23 4.92 35.84
CA PRO A 62 27.74 4.23 37.03
C PRO A 62 26.68 4.09 38.12
N GLY A 63 26.56 2.90 38.72
CA GLY A 63 25.58 2.61 39.74
C GLY A 63 25.23 1.13 39.83
N GLU A 64 24.40 0.78 40.80
CA GLU A 64 23.87 -0.57 40.95
C GLU A 64 22.55 -0.74 40.21
N TYR A 65 22.47 -1.81 39.41
CA TYR A 65 21.28 -2.11 38.59
C TYR A 65 20.92 -3.59 38.69
N THR A 66 19.65 -3.89 38.83
CA THR A 66 19.12 -5.26 38.64
C THR A 66 18.66 -5.39 37.22
N ILE A 67 19.36 -6.22 36.43
CA ILE A 67 19.03 -6.52 35.02
C ILE A 67 18.16 -7.76 34.99
N VAL A 68 17.05 -7.67 34.30
CA VAL A 68 16.04 -8.70 34.12
C VAL A 68 16.08 -9.19 32.68
N CYS A 69 16.17 -10.50 32.49
CA CYS A 69 16.07 -11.11 31.17
C CYS A 69 14.80 -11.95 31.06
N GLN A 70 14.01 -11.71 30.04
CA GLN A 70 12.76 -12.40 29.74
C GLN A 70 12.74 -12.90 28.28
N TYR A 71 12.20 -14.09 28.10
CA TYR A 71 11.92 -14.66 26.78
C TYR A 71 10.67 -15.53 26.84
N VAL A 72 9.78 -15.44 25.83
CA VAL A 72 8.49 -16.16 25.81
C VAL A 72 8.74 -17.67 25.92
N GLY A 73 8.09 -18.34 26.89
CA GLY A 73 8.24 -19.77 27.16
C GLY A 73 9.44 -20.15 28.03
N TYR A 74 10.16 -19.16 28.61
CA TYR A 74 11.30 -19.36 29.48
C TYR A 74 11.14 -18.61 30.81
N SER A 75 11.67 -19.17 31.88
CA SER A 75 11.66 -18.55 33.19
C SER A 75 12.55 -17.31 33.20
N ARG A 76 12.00 -16.22 33.74
CA ARG A 76 12.72 -14.95 33.92
C ARG A 76 13.92 -15.13 34.82
N GLN A 77 15.02 -14.46 34.51
CA GLN A 77 16.22 -14.41 35.34
C GLN A 77 16.61 -12.96 35.66
N GLU A 78 16.98 -12.71 36.93
CA GLU A 78 17.46 -11.43 37.39
C GLU A 78 18.92 -11.53 37.83
N LYS A 79 19.71 -10.49 37.52
CA LYS A 79 21.11 -10.36 37.99
C LYS A 79 21.38 -8.91 38.37
N THR A 80 21.85 -8.70 39.61
CA THR A 80 22.30 -7.39 40.09
C THR A 80 23.75 -7.18 39.73
N VAL A 81 24.06 -6.03 39.14
CA VAL A 81 25.39 -5.67 38.64
C VAL A 81 25.80 -4.26 39.09
N GLN A 82 27.03 -4.11 39.48
CA GLN A 82 27.63 -2.81 39.80
C GLN A 82 28.31 -2.26 38.56
N VAL A 83 27.68 -1.26 37.89
CA VAL A 83 28.21 -0.65 36.68
C VAL A 83 29.28 0.38 37.02
N GLY A 84 30.49 0.15 36.54
CA GLY A 84 31.65 1.03 36.69
C GLY A 84 32.20 1.49 35.31
N PRO A 85 33.40 2.04 35.22
CA PRO A 85 33.95 2.58 33.97
C PRO A 85 34.37 1.51 32.94
N ALA A 86 34.33 0.22 33.31
CA ALA A 86 34.71 -0.90 32.46
C ALA A 86 33.46 -1.57 31.83
N VAL A 87 33.64 -2.25 30.68
CA VAL A 87 32.60 -3.10 30.10
C VAL A 87 32.41 -4.32 30.98
N ILE A 88 31.18 -4.63 31.36
CA ILE A 88 30.82 -5.77 32.20
C ILE A 88 30.11 -6.79 31.31
N GLU A 89 30.54 -8.06 31.39
CA GLU A 89 29.88 -9.15 30.70
C GLU A 89 28.93 -9.89 31.66
N VAL A 90 27.66 -10.00 31.28
CA VAL A 90 26.59 -10.60 32.08
C VAL A 90 25.79 -11.53 31.17
N ASP A 91 26.11 -12.81 31.15
CA ASP A 91 25.38 -13.82 30.38
C ASP A 91 24.14 -14.29 31.12
N PHE A 92 23.08 -14.59 30.40
CA PHE A 92 21.87 -15.20 30.92
C PHE A 92 21.71 -16.60 30.31
N ARG A 93 21.36 -17.55 31.19
CA ARG A 93 21.02 -18.91 30.81
C ARG A 93 19.62 -19.19 31.31
N LEU A 94 18.62 -19.11 30.43
CA LEU A 94 17.22 -19.25 30.79
C LEU A 94 16.80 -20.72 30.72
N SER A 95 16.08 -21.18 31.74
CA SER A 95 15.43 -22.48 31.77
C SER A 95 14.06 -22.40 31.08
N PRO A 96 13.61 -23.43 30.37
CA PRO A 96 12.23 -23.52 29.94
C PRO A 96 11.30 -23.28 31.12
N GLN A 97 10.19 -22.58 30.89
CA GLN A 97 9.22 -22.29 31.91
C GLN A 97 8.66 -23.58 32.51
N GLN A 98 8.92 -23.81 33.78
CA GLN A 98 8.30 -24.91 34.52
C GLN A 98 6.86 -24.56 34.81
N LEU A 99 5.94 -25.29 34.22
CA LEU A 99 4.51 -25.12 34.44
C LEU A 99 4.10 -25.97 35.61
N SER A 100 3.51 -25.37 36.63
CA SER A 100 2.83 -26.10 37.68
C SER A 100 1.47 -26.50 37.14
N MET A 101 1.23 -27.80 36.98
CA MET A 101 -0.14 -28.31 36.90
C MET A 101 -0.68 -28.39 38.30
N ALA A 102 -1.45 -27.38 38.76
CA ALA A 102 -2.32 -27.62 39.90
C ALA A 102 -3.13 -28.90 39.57
N GLU A 103 -3.33 -29.78 40.55
CA GLU A 103 -4.12 -31.00 40.38
C GLU A 103 -5.56 -30.60 39.98
N VAL A 104 -5.71 -30.37 38.68
CA VAL A 104 -7.00 -30.13 38.07
C VAL A 104 -7.71 -31.47 38.08
N VAL A 105 -8.56 -31.71 39.07
CA VAL A 105 -9.48 -32.82 39.04
C VAL A 105 -10.39 -32.64 37.85
N VAL A 106 -9.92 -33.11 36.71
CA VAL A 106 -10.73 -33.17 35.49
C VAL A 106 -11.81 -34.20 35.73
N ARG A 107 -12.96 -33.75 36.19
CA ARG A 107 -14.13 -34.61 36.20
C ARG A 107 -14.41 -35.07 34.79
N PRO A 108 -14.66 -36.36 34.54
CA PRO A 108 -15.01 -36.83 33.21
C PRO A 108 -16.20 -36.00 32.68
N GLY A 109 -15.97 -35.27 31.54
CA GLY A 109 -16.94 -34.34 30.95
C GLY A 109 -16.85 -32.88 31.39
N GLY A 110 -15.87 -32.48 32.25
CA GLY A 110 -15.62 -31.08 32.62
C GLY A 110 -14.99 -30.27 31.48
N GLU A 111 -15.34 -29.02 31.42
CA GLU A 111 -14.74 -28.07 30.44
C GLU A 111 -13.28 -27.76 30.88
N ASP A 112 -12.37 -27.64 29.90
CA ASP A 112 -10.98 -27.26 30.16
C ASP A 112 -10.89 -25.91 30.88
N PRO A 113 -10.08 -25.75 31.94
CA PRO A 113 -9.93 -24.51 32.69
C PRO A 113 -9.62 -23.28 31.86
N ALA A 114 -8.93 -23.49 30.74
CA ALA A 114 -8.61 -22.41 29.76
C ALA A 114 -9.85 -21.64 29.31
N TYR A 115 -11.01 -22.31 29.20
CA TYR A 115 -12.22 -21.62 28.75
C TYR A 115 -12.73 -20.58 29.75
N ASN A 116 -12.60 -20.86 31.06
CA ASN A 116 -12.99 -19.90 32.09
C ASN A 116 -12.06 -18.67 32.04
N ILE A 117 -10.76 -18.89 31.96
CA ILE A 117 -9.75 -17.82 31.86
C ILE A 117 -10.00 -16.95 30.62
N ILE A 118 -10.22 -17.57 29.48
CA ILE A 118 -10.50 -16.86 28.22
C ILE A 118 -11.82 -16.06 28.31
N ARG A 119 -12.87 -16.58 28.91
CA ARG A 119 -14.13 -15.82 29.12
C ARG A 119 -13.91 -14.57 29.97
N HIS A 120 -13.08 -14.66 31.03
CA HIS A 120 -12.71 -13.50 31.81
C HIS A 120 -11.87 -12.49 30.98
N ALA A 121 -10.89 -12.96 30.23
CA ALA A 121 -10.11 -12.12 29.35
C ALA A 121 -10.96 -11.41 28.28
N ILE A 122 -11.94 -12.11 27.67
CA ILE A 122 -12.90 -11.52 26.72
C ILE A 122 -13.72 -10.42 27.38
N ARG A 123 -14.22 -10.63 28.61
CA ARG A 123 -14.99 -9.60 29.34
C ARG A 123 -14.16 -8.37 29.67
N LYS A 124 -12.89 -8.57 30.05
CA LYS A 124 -11.99 -7.51 30.50
C LYS A 124 -11.21 -6.83 29.34
N ARG A 125 -11.22 -7.40 28.15
CA ARG A 125 -10.40 -6.91 27.03
C ARG A 125 -10.62 -5.43 26.69
N ARG A 126 -11.86 -4.92 26.85
CA ARG A 126 -12.18 -3.51 26.54
C ARG A 126 -11.47 -2.53 27.47
N ASP A 127 -11.23 -2.93 28.72
CA ASP A 127 -10.48 -2.13 29.70
C ASP A 127 -9.03 -1.98 29.29
N TYR A 128 -8.49 -2.98 28.57
CA TYR A 128 -7.09 -3.05 28.14
C TYR A 128 -6.85 -2.68 26.68
N GLU A 129 -7.90 -2.51 25.87
CA GLU A 129 -7.75 -2.14 24.45
C GLU A 129 -7.08 -0.77 24.27
N THR A 130 -7.44 0.20 25.12
CA THR A 130 -6.84 1.54 25.17
C THR A 130 -6.78 2.02 26.61
N PRO A 131 -5.83 1.53 27.42
CA PRO A 131 -5.81 1.79 28.86
C PRO A 131 -5.46 3.25 29.21
N LEU A 132 -4.87 3.99 28.28
CA LEU A 132 -4.43 5.38 28.45
C LEU A 132 -5.22 6.34 27.55
N ASP A 133 -5.57 7.51 28.09
CA ASP A 133 -6.15 8.61 27.29
C ASP A 133 -5.14 9.21 26.34
N SER A 134 -3.88 9.27 26.78
CA SER A 134 -2.77 9.73 25.94
C SER A 134 -1.46 9.15 26.43
N PHE A 135 -0.50 8.96 25.51
CA PHE A 135 0.86 8.60 25.85
C PHE A 135 1.83 9.07 24.76
N THR A 136 3.12 9.16 25.12
CA THR A 136 4.19 9.16 24.14
C THR A 136 5.17 8.02 24.44
N CYS A 137 5.86 7.52 23.39
CA CYS A 137 6.96 6.57 23.56
C CYS A 137 7.93 6.71 22.39
N GLU A 138 9.09 6.08 22.51
CA GLU A 138 10.05 5.91 21.43
C GLU A 138 10.04 4.46 20.96
N ALA A 139 9.85 4.29 19.64
CA ALA A 139 9.87 2.98 18.99
C ALA A 139 11.15 2.84 18.17
N TYR A 140 12.03 1.94 18.57
CA TYR A 140 13.12 1.49 17.72
C TYR A 140 12.61 0.35 16.84
N ILE A 141 12.84 0.47 15.54
CA ILE A 141 12.36 -0.48 14.53
C ILE A 141 13.57 -1.01 13.76
N LYS A 142 13.71 -2.32 13.69
CA LYS A 142 14.70 -3.00 12.85
C LYS A 142 14.00 -3.96 11.92
N THR A 143 14.29 -3.86 10.63
CA THR A 143 13.74 -4.76 9.61
C THR A 143 14.87 -5.43 8.88
N LEU A 144 14.80 -6.73 8.77
CA LEU A 144 15.77 -7.58 8.10
C LEU A 144 15.05 -8.57 7.19
N VAL A 145 15.50 -8.67 5.93
CA VAL A 145 15.04 -9.70 4.99
C VAL A 145 16.26 -10.37 4.35
N ARG A 146 16.32 -11.69 4.50
CA ARG A 146 17.38 -12.55 3.93
C ARG A 146 16.80 -13.51 2.92
N THR A 147 17.49 -13.72 1.82
CA THR A 147 17.19 -14.82 0.90
C THR A 147 17.88 -16.11 1.34
N ARG A 148 17.13 -17.21 1.26
CA ARG A 148 17.64 -18.58 1.39
C ARG A 148 17.93 -19.22 0.03
N ALA A 149 17.12 -18.80 -0.96
CA ALA A 149 17.31 -19.18 -2.36
C ALA A 149 16.80 -18.06 -3.28
N PHE A 150 17.53 -17.85 -4.37
CA PHE A 150 17.16 -16.89 -5.41
C PHE A 150 17.25 -17.55 -6.79
N PRO A 151 16.21 -17.47 -7.64
CA PRO A 151 16.16 -18.21 -8.89
C PRO A 151 17.14 -17.64 -9.93
N LYS A 152 17.62 -18.49 -10.82
CA LYS A 152 18.45 -18.07 -11.96
C LYS A 152 17.65 -17.38 -13.06
N ARG A 153 16.32 -17.57 -13.08
CA ARG A 153 15.39 -16.96 -14.05
C ARG A 153 14.10 -16.58 -13.35
N ILE A 154 13.56 -15.42 -13.67
CA ILE A 154 12.23 -14.98 -13.25
C ILE A 154 11.42 -14.69 -14.52
N LEU A 155 10.23 -15.30 -14.65
CA LEU A 155 9.35 -15.18 -15.82
C LEU A 155 10.09 -15.40 -17.15
N GLY A 156 11.00 -16.38 -17.17
CA GLY A 156 11.79 -16.72 -18.36
C GLY A 156 13.05 -15.85 -18.59
N GLN A 157 13.19 -14.72 -17.92
CA GLN A 157 14.35 -13.83 -18.03
C GLN A 157 15.49 -14.30 -17.13
N LYS A 158 16.69 -14.47 -17.68
CA LYS A 158 17.90 -14.80 -16.93
C LYS A 158 18.32 -13.60 -16.09
N ILE A 159 18.60 -13.84 -14.81
CA ILE A 159 19.15 -12.84 -13.89
C ILE A 159 20.67 -13.01 -13.89
N GLU A 160 21.39 -11.96 -14.20
CA GLU A 160 22.85 -11.96 -14.17
C GLU A 160 23.37 -11.84 -12.74
N ASP A 161 24.57 -12.36 -12.49
CA ASP A 161 25.17 -12.33 -11.14
C ASP A 161 25.47 -10.89 -10.68
N ALA A 162 25.70 -9.99 -11.61
CA ALA A 162 25.82 -8.55 -11.30
C ALA A 162 24.51 -7.99 -10.72
N ASP A 163 23.35 -8.35 -11.27
CA ASP A 163 22.04 -7.91 -10.78
C ASP A 163 21.75 -8.49 -9.38
N LYS A 164 22.19 -9.72 -9.09
CA LYS A 164 22.09 -10.31 -7.76
C LYS A 164 22.95 -9.57 -6.73
N GLN A 165 24.19 -9.23 -7.10
CA GLN A 165 25.08 -8.45 -6.24
C GLN A 165 24.53 -7.06 -5.93
N ASP A 166 23.91 -6.39 -6.91
CA ASP A 166 23.27 -5.09 -6.70
C ASP A 166 22.16 -5.14 -5.64
N ILE A 167 21.44 -6.27 -5.51
CA ILE A 167 20.42 -6.48 -4.48
C ILE A 167 20.96 -7.14 -3.19
N GLY A 168 22.27 -7.43 -3.11
CA GLY A 168 22.89 -7.99 -1.92
C GLY A 168 22.82 -9.53 -1.82
N VAL A 169 22.67 -10.23 -2.96
CA VAL A 169 22.58 -11.68 -3.06
C VAL A 169 23.85 -12.22 -3.69
N ASP A 170 24.44 -13.28 -3.13
CA ASP A 170 25.61 -13.97 -3.67
C ASP A 170 25.26 -14.89 -4.86
N SER A 171 26.28 -15.51 -5.44
CA SER A 171 26.11 -16.47 -6.56
C SER A 171 25.29 -17.69 -6.17
N ALA A 172 25.27 -18.08 -4.89
CA ALA A 172 24.45 -19.17 -4.36
C ALA A 172 22.98 -18.78 -4.10
N GLY A 173 22.62 -17.52 -4.31
CA GLY A 173 21.27 -17.04 -4.08
C GLY A 173 20.97 -16.66 -2.63
N LYS A 174 21.99 -16.50 -1.79
CA LYS A 174 21.86 -16.13 -0.37
C LYS A 174 22.35 -14.71 -0.12
N GLY A 175 21.73 -14.00 0.80
CA GLY A 175 22.17 -12.67 1.19
C GLY A 175 21.11 -11.84 1.88
N ILE A 176 21.50 -10.67 2.39
CA ILE A 176 20.61 -9.70 2.99
C ILE A 176 20.13 -8.76 1.89
N ILE A 177 18.88 -8.89 1.49
CA ILE A 177 18.27 -8.05 0.45
C ILE A 177 17.69 -6.74 0.99
N PHE A 178 17.32 -6.74 2.28
CA PHE A 178 16.80 -5.55 2.94
C PHE A 178 17.27 -5.52 4.40
N LEU A 179 17.83 -4.39 4.81
CA LEU A 179 18.20 -4.12 6.19
C LEU A 179 17.98 -2.64 6.46
N SER A 180 17.16 -2.35 7.47
CA SER A 180 16.90 -0.97 7.89
C SER A 180 16.73 -0.85 9.38
N GLU A 181 17.04 0.33 9.90
CA GLU A 181 16.84 0.73 11.30
C GLU A 181 16.22 2.11 11.36
N SER A 182 15.33 2.33 12.32
CA SER A 182 14.77 3.66 12.60
C SER A 182 14.42 3.85 14.06
N LEU A 183 14.40 5.10 14.50
CA LEU A 183 13.89 5.53 15.79
C LEU A 183 12.77 6.53 15.54
N THR A 184 11.58 6.22 16.02
CA THR A 184 10.37 7.02 15.82
C THR A 184 9.71 7.34 17.15
N LYS A 185 9.47 8.63 17.39
CA LYS A 185 8.67 9.08 18.53
C LYS A 185 7.19 8.95 18.17
N VAL A 186 6.46 8.28 19.03
CA VAL A 186 5.02 8.02 18.89
C VAL A 186 4.28 8.88 19.88
N ALA A 187 3.25 9.58 19.43
CA ALA A 187 2.30 10.28 20.29
C ALA A 187 0.87 9.78 19.97
N PHE A 188 0.14 9.41 20.99
CA PHE A 188 -1.24 8.96 20.89
C PHE A 188 -2.15 9.78 21.80
N LYS A 189 -3.39 10.02 21.37
CA LYS A 189 -4.47 10.59 22.17
C LYS A 189 -5.81 10.05 21.70
N ARG A 190 -6.64 9.56 22.64
CA ARG A 190 -8.01 9.10 22.34
C ARG A 190 -8.83 10.12 21.54
N PRO A 191 -9.77 9.67 20.71
CA PRO A 191 -10.10 8.26 20.45
C PRO A 191 -9.15 7.56 19.48
N ASP A 192 -8.53 8.29 18.52
CA ASP A 192 -7.76 7.72 17.41
C ASP A 192 -6.66 8.64 16.87
N LYS A 193 -6.29 9.68 17.63
CA LYS A 193 -5.27 10.62 17.21
C LYS A 193 -3.89 10.03 17.43
N ILE A 194 -3.13 9.91 16.34
CA ILE A 194 -1.74 9.45 16.35
C ILE A 194 -0.86 10.44 15.61
N LYS A 195 0.36 10.64 16.06
CA LYS A 195 1.41 11.37 15.35
C LYS A 195 2.74 10.68 15.54
N LEU A 196 3.45 10.50 14.45
CA LEU A 196 4.76 9.85 14.40
C LEU A 196 5.81 10.88 13.97
N GLU A 197 6.91 10.94 14.70
CA GLU A 197 8.06 11.77 14.36
C GLU A 197 9.29 10.87 14.22
N VAL A 198 9.76 10.71 12.99
CA VAL A 198 10.92 9.87 12.67
C VAL A 198 12.18 10.67 12.95
N LEU A 199 12.82 10.37 14.08
CA LEU A 199 14.01 11.05 14.57
C LEU A 199 15.27 10.63 13.81
N SER A 200 15.32 9.34 13.44
CA SER A 200 16.40 8.78 12.63
C SER A 200 15.91 7.55 11.86
N GLY A 201 16.50 7.34 10.68
CA GLY A 201 16.22 6.19 9.85
C GLY A 201 17.35 5.97 8.85
N ARG A 202 17.71 4.72 8.63
CA ARG A 202 18.66 4.33 7.60
C ARG A 202 18.29 3.01 6.96
N GLN A 203 18.72 2.84 5.72
CA GLN A 203 18.57 1.61 4.97
C GLN A 203 19.91 1.29 4.31
N SER A 204 20.35 0.05 4.43
CA SER A 204 21.60 -0.41 3.83
C SER A 204 21.60 -0.21 2.31
N GLY A 205 22.68 0.36 1.78
CA GLY A 205 22.90 0.59 0.36
C GLY A 205 22.05 1.70 -0.27
N THR A 206 21.44 2.57 0.52
CA THR A 206 20.67 3.72 0.01
C THR A 206 20.73 4.91 0.97
N ASN A 207 20.22 6.07 0.52
CA ASN A 207 19.97 7.21 1.39
C ASN A 207 18.51 7.25 1.90
N GLY A 208 17.83 6.09 1.90
CA GLY A 208 16.45 5.96 2.35
C GLY A 208 16.30 5.99 3.85
N TYR A 209 15.06 6.21 4.31
CA TYR A 209 14.72 6.24 5.74
C TYR A 209 14.42 4.85 6.30
N GLY A 210 14.38 3.81 5.45
CA GLY A 210 14.00 2.47 5.84
C GLY A 210 12.54 2.36 6.29
N PHE A 211 12.19 1.27 6.98
CA PHE A 211 10.90 1.13 7.64
C PHE A 211 10.91 1.94 8.95
N SER A 212 10.07 2.98 9.01
CA SER A 212 10.07 3.95 10.12
C SER A 212 8.72 4.04 10.84
N ILE A 213 7.75 3.23 10.43
CA ILE A 213 6.42 3.20 11.02
C ILE A 213 6.32 1.98 11.93
N PRO A 214 6.18 2.17 13.26
CA PRO A 214 6.02 1.04 14.17
C PRO A 214 4.71 0.29 13.89
N THR A 215 4.77 -1.02 13.97
CA THR A 215 3.61 -1.88 13.77
C THR A 215 2.93 -2.15 15.11
N PHE A 216 1.83 -1.45 15.39
CA PHE A 216 1.04 -1.69 16.60
C PHE A 216 0.04 -2.82 16.35
N ILE A 217 0.34 -4.01 16.85
CA ILE A 217 -0.58 -5.15 16.82
C ILE A 217 -1.28 -5.24 18.18
N ASN A 218 -2.58 -5.00 18.21
CA ASN A 218 -3.36 -5.02 19.43
C ASN A 218 -4.33 -6.21 19.44
N PHE A 219 -4.02 -7.22 20.25
CA PHE A 219 -4.82 -8.42 20.38
C PHE A 219 -6.09 -8.24 21.24
N TYR A 220 -6.25 -7.12 21.93
CA TYR A 220 -7.51 -6.79 22.60
C TYR A 220 -8.61 -6.36 21.63
N LYS A 221 -8.31 -6.09 20.35
CA LYS A 221 -9.30 -5.86 19.29
C LYS A 221 -9.91 -7.16 18.80
N ASN A 222 -11.17 -7.11 18.34
CA ASN A 222 -11.83 -8.29 17.75
C ASN A 222 -11.09 -8.78 16.50
N ASN A 223 -10.68 -7.83 15.66
CA ASN A 223 -9.89 -8.07 14.46
C ASN A 223 -8.51 -7.45 14.59
N VAL A 224 -7.52 -8.29 14.47
CA VAL A 224 -6.11 -7.92 14.51
C VAL A 224 -5.63 -7.63 13.10
N ALA A 225 -5.27 -6.38 12.84
CA ALA A 225 -4.60 -6.00 11.60
C ALA A 225 -3.09 -6.24 11.76
N VAL A 226 -2.51 -7.04 10.90
CA VAL A 226 -1.07 -7.32 10.85
C VAL A 226 -0.53 -6.79 9.53
N LEU A 227 0.44 -5.88 9.57
CA LEU A 227 1.03 -5.22 8.40
C LEU A 227 -0.03 -4.60 7.44
N GLY A 228 -1.12 -4.09 8.00
CA GLY A 228 -2.21 -3.50 7.25
C GLY A 228 -3.19 -4.53 6.65
N THR A 229 -4.01 -4.09 5.69
CA THR A 229 -5.02 -4.93 5.02
C THR A 229 -4.45 -5.78 3.88
N GLN A 230 -3.16 -5.62 3.55
CA GLN A 230 -2.54 -6.30 2.40
C GLN A 230 -2.38 -7.81 2.60
N LEU A 231 -2.22 -8.27 3.85
CA LEU A 231 -2.09 -9.70 4.15
C LEU A 231 -3.43 -10.42 4.20
N ASN A 232 -4.46 -9.74 4.67
CA ASN A 232 -5.84 -10.20 4.65
C ASN A 232 -6.76 -8.99 4.81
N PRO A 233 -7.66 -8.70 3.87
CA PRO A 233 -8.54 -7.53 3.93
C PRO A 233 -9.45 -7.50 5.16
N ARG A 234 -9.80 -8.67 5.71
CA ARG A 234 -10.66 -8.82 6.91
C ARG A 234 -9.91 -8.64 8.22
N GLY A 235 -8.57 -8.72 8.21
CA GLY A 235 -7.76 -8.94 9.40
C GLY A 235 -7.93 -10.37 9.95
N PHE A 236 -7.35 -10.62 11.12
CA PHE A 236 -7.34 -11.93 11.76
C PHE A 236 -8.11 -11.88 13.06
N VAL A 237 -8.89 -12.91 13.37
CA VAL A 237 -9.71 -12.95 14.60
C VAL A 237 -8.80 -13.10 15.81
N SER A 238 -8.93 -12.21 16.80
CA SER A 238 -8.16 -12.32 18.04
C SER A 238 -8.56 -13.56 18.83
N PRO A 239 -7.60 -14.23 19.50
CA PRO A 239 -7.91 -15.33 20.45
C PRO A 239 -8.77 -14.92 21.63
N ILE A 240 -8.92 -13.64 21.91
CA ILE A 240 -9.79 -13.10 22.96
C ILE A 240 -10.86 -12.14 22.39
N ALA A 241 -11.23 -12.31 21.10
CA ALA A 241 -12.34 -11.59 20.48
C ALA A 241 -13.69 -11.95 21.15
N ASP A 242 -14.70 -11.10 21.04
CA ASP A 242 -16.05 -11.36 21.58
C ASP A 242 -16.60 -12.73 21.14
N ALA A 243 -16.36 -13.13 19.89
CA ALA A 243 -16.80 -14.40 19.33
C ALA A 243 -15.70 -15.47 19.30
N ALA A 244 -14.60 -15.30 20.04
CA ALA A 244 -13.41 -16.17 19.95
C ALA A 244 -13.73 -17.66 20.20
N LEU A 245 -14.64 -17.94 21.13
CA LEU A 245 -15.06 -19.32 21.46
C LEU A 245 -15.68 -20.06 20.26
N ASN A 246 -16.21 -19.35 19.25
CA ASN A 246 -16.75 -19.94 18.02
C ASN A 246 -15.65 -20.30 17.01
N TYR A 247 -14.47 -19.70 17.15
CA TYR A 247 -13.36 -19.84 16.22
C TYR A 247 -12.24 -20.70 16.76
N TYR A 248 -12.04 -20.74 18.11
CA TYR A 248 -10.92 -21.40 18.74
C TYR A 248 -11.36 -22.49 19.73
N ARG A 249 -10.48 -23.47 19.91
CA ARG A 249 -10.42 -24.35 21.07
C ARG A 249 -9.24 -23.91 21.92
N TYR A 250 -9.36 -24.09 23.22
CA TYR A 250 -8.31 -23.71 24.17
C TYR A 250 -7.94 -24.91 25.01
N LYS A 251 -6.65 -25.01 25.33
CA LYS A 251 -6.11 -26.03 26.21
C LYS A 251 -5.24 -25.35 27.26
N PHE A 252 -5.50 -25.57 28.49
CA PHE A 252 -4.69 -25.14 29.62
C PHE A 252 -3.40 -25.99 29.65
N LEU A 253 -2.22 -25.32 29.61
CA LEU A 253 -0.94 -25.97 29.68
C LEU A 253 -0.34 -25.99 31.07
N GLY A 254 -0.78 -25.07 31.96
CA GLY A 254 -0.33 -24.90 33.31
C GLY A 254 -0.20 -23.44 33.70
N SER A 255 0.20 -23.16 34.93
CA SER A 255 0.49 -21.83 35.42
C SER A 255 1.92 -21.73 35.98
N TYR A 256 2.42 -20.50 36.06
CA TYR A 256 3.68 -20.18 36.69
C TYR A 256 3.60 -18.83 37.40
N PHE A 257 4.55 -18.57 38.31
CA PHE A 257 4.58 -17.31 39.03
C PHE A 257 5.71 -16.40 38.52
N GLU A 258 5.39 -15.13 38.30
CA GLU A 258 6.34 -14.08 37.96
C GLU A 258 5.94 -12.78 38.68
N ASP A 259 6.87 -12.16 39.41
CA ASP A 259 6.65 -10.96 40.22
C ASP A 259 5.44 -11.08 41.18
N GLY A 260 5.23 -12.26 41.75
CA GLY A 260 4.10 -12.54 42.68
C GLY A 260 2.73 -12.67 41.99
N LYS A 261 2.69 -12.65 40.65
CA LYS A 261 1.47 -12.86 39.85
C LYS A 261 1.46 -14.27 39.29
N GLU A 262 0.35 -14.95 39.37
CA GLU A 262 0.14 -16.20 38.67
C GLU A 262 -0.20 -15.94 37.20
N ILE A 263 0.46 -16.63 36.30
CA ILE A 263 0.32 -16.47 34.85
C ILE A 263 -0.09 -17.82 34.25
N ASN A 264 -1.20 -17.84 33.57
CA ASN A 264 -1.78 -19.01 32.95
C ASN A 264 -1.33 -19.13 31.48
N GLU A 265 -0.61 -20.20 31.13
CA GLU A 265 -0.25 -20.50 29.75
C GLU A 265 -1.36 -21.30 29.06
N ILE A 266 -1.88 -20.80 27.95
CA ILE A 266 -3.01 -21.36 27.23
C ILE A 266 -2.62 -21.58 25.77
N GLU A 267 -2.81 -22.82 25.28
CA GLU A 267 -2.70 -23.14 23.87
C GLU A 267 -3.96 -22.72 23.09
N VAL A 268 -3.77 -21.97 22.00
CA VAL A 268 -4.80 -21.48 21.11
C VAL A 268 -4.84 -22.34 19.86
N ILE A 269 -5.94 -23.03 19.61
CA ILE A 269 -6.10 -23.98 18.52
C ILE A 269 -7.28 -23.58 17.63
N PRO A 270 -7.07 -23.28 16.34
CA PRO A 270 -8.16 -23.02 15.42
C PRO A 270 -9.16 -24.17 15.34
N ARG A 271 -10.46 -23.86 15.39
CA ARG A 271 -11.51 -24.90 15.19
C ARG A 271 -11.59 -25.37 13.75
N ARG A 272 -11.22 -24.52 12.80
CA ARG A 272 -11.33 -24.79 11.39
C ARG A 272 -10.04 -24.36 10.66
N LYS A 273 -9.63 -25.14 9.68
CA LYS A 273 -8.57 -24.75 8.73
C LYS A 273 -9.14 -23.76 7.70
N TYR A 274 -8.25 -23.02 7.06
CA TYR A 274 -8.54 -22.05 6.00
C TYR A 274 -9.46 -20.88 6.45
N GLU A 275 -9.34 -20.50 7.71
CA GLU A 275 -9.90 -19.27 8.25
C GLU A 275 -8.76 -18.37 8.76
N PRO A 276 -8.95 -17.03 8.83
CA PRO A 276 -7.90 -16.09 9.27
C PRO A 276 -7.73 -16.15 10.80
N LEU A 277 -7.20 -17.27 11.28
CA LEU A 277 -7.08 -17.62 12.69
C LEU A 277 -5.64 -17.86 13.10
N PHE A 278 -5.29 -17.43 14.30
CA PHE A 278 -4.01 -17.67 14.93
C PHE A 278 -3.94 -19.06 15.54
N SER A 279 -2.75 -19.62 15.64
CA SER A 279 -2.42 -20.81 16.45
C SER A 279 -1.18 -20.51 17.29
N GLY A 280 -1.05 -21.11 18.47
CA GLY A 280 0.12 -20.90 19.34
C GLY A 280 -0.26 -20.77 20.79
N LYS A 281 0.41 -19.89 21.54
CA LYS A 281 0.25 -19.75 22.99
C LYS A 281 -0.06 -18.29 23.36
N ILE A 282 -0.85 -18.14 24.41
CA ILE A 282 -1.16 -16.87 25.05
C ILE A 282 -1.06 -17.03 26.57
N ASP A 283 -0.36 -16.12 27.20
CA ASP A 283 -0.16 -16.08 28.65
C ASP A 283 -1.04 -14.99 29.25
N ILE A 284 -1.88 -15.36 30.21
CA ILE A 284 -2.86 -14.48 30.84
C ILE A 284 -2.64 -14.43 32.35
N ILE A 285 -2.53 -13.22 32.90
CA ILE A 285 -2.35 -12.99 34.34
C ILE A 285 -3.66 -13.34 35.06
N GLU A 286 -3.58 -14.23 36.09
CA GLU A 286 -4.71 -14.60 36.89
C GLU A 286 -5.27 -13.40 37.67
N GLY A 287 -6.58 -13.29 37.79
CA GLY A 287 -7.27 -12.22 38.50
C GLY A 287 -7.35 -10.91 37.72
N GLU A 288 -6.28 -10.53 36.99
CA GLU A 288 -6.27 -9.34 36.16
C GLU A 288 -6.84 -9.62 34.75
N TRP A 289 -6.67 -10.84 34.24
CA TRP A 289 -7.18 -11.31 32.96
C TRP A 289 -6.63 -10.53 31.75
N ARG A 290 -5.44 -9.93 31.90
CA ARG A 290 -4.68 -9.25 30.84
C ARG A 290 -3.66 -10.18 30.23
N ILE A 291 -3.27 -9.87 29.00
CA ILE A 291 -2.18 -10.56 28.29
C ILE A 291 -0.86 -10.18 28.93
N HIS A 292 -0.06 -11.18 29.34
CA HIS A 292 1.33 -11.04 29.76
C HIS A 292 2.26 -11.15 28.55
N SER A 293 2.14 -12.23 27.81
CA SER A 293 2.93 -12.49 26.60
C SER A 293 2.15 -13.35 25.62
N LEU A 294 2.64 -13.43 24.39
CA LEU A 294 2.07 -14.32 23.39
C LEU A 294 3.12 -14.75 22.35
N ASP A 295 2.93 -15.96 21.84
CA ASP A 295 3.61 -16.52 20.67
C ASP A 295 2.55 -17.12 19.75
N LEU A 296 2.14 -16.36 18.75
CA LEU A 296 1.03 -16.70 17.85
C LEU A 296 1.50 -16.75 16.41
N ARG A 297 1.02 -17.75 15.66
CA ARG A 297 1.40 -18.03 14.30
C ARG A 297 0.20 -18.01 13.37
N LEU A 298 0.46 -17.54 12.16
CA LEU A 298 -0.41 -17.68 11.00
C LEU A 298 0.34 -18.49 9.95
N LEU A 299 -0.33 -19.46 9.38
CA LEU A 299 0.18 -20.27 8.29
C LEU A 299 -0.50 -19.86 6.98
N LYS A 300 0.06 -20.27 5.85
CA LYS A 300 -0.58 -20.05 4.54
C LYS A 300 -2.05 -20.48 4.52
N GLU A 301 -2.37 -21.57 5.22
CA GLU A 301 -3.74 -22.06 5.39
C GLU A 301 -4.63 -21.09 6.18
N SER A 302 -4.07 -20.14 6.92
CA SER A 302 -4.81 -19.08 7.62
C SER A 302 -5.16 -17.90 6.72
N GLN A 303 -5.22 -18.10 5.40
CA GLN A 303 -5.52 -17.08 4.39
C GLN A 303 -4.50 -15.93 4.35
N LEU A 304 -3.22 -16.24 4.51
CA LEU A 304 -2.15 -15.31 4.17
C LEU A 304 -2.05 -15.21 2.64
N GLU A 305 -2.17 -14.00 2.10
CA GLU A 305 -2.17 -13.76 0.65
C GLU A 305 -0.80 -13.98 0.01
N ILE A 306 0.25 -13.46 0.64
CA ILE A 306 1.60 -13.35 0.08
C ILE A 306 2.61 -14.18 0.86
N LEU A 307 2.45 -14.28 2.18
CA LEU A 307 3.39 -14.96 3.08
C LEU A 307 3.04 -16.45 3.26
N ASP A 308 4.05 -17.28 3.45
CA ASP A 308 3.84 -18.69 3.79
C ASP A 308 3.62 -18.90 5.29
N THR A 309 4.36 -18.16 6.12
CA THR A 309 4.19 -18.15 7.58
C THR A 309 4.39 -16.75 8.13
N LEU A 310 3.72 -16.47 9.24
CA LEU A 310 3.92 -15.27 10.03
C LEU A 310 3.80 -15.64 11.51
N GLU A 311 4.81 -15.32 12.31
CA GLU A 311 4.84 -15.56 13.76
C GLU A 311 5.02 -14.25 14.49
N ILE A 312 4.20 -14.02 15.51
CA ILE A 312 4.19 -12.80 16.30
C ILE A 312 4.48 -13.15 17.74
N LYS A 313 5.56 -12.60 18.27
CA LYS A 313 5.88 -12.66 19.70
C LYS A 313 5.75 -11.28 20.29
N GLN A 314 5.00 -11.16 21.35
CA GLN A 314 4.87 -9.93 22.13
C GLN A 314 5.11 -10.16 23.61
N ILE A 315 5.80 -9.23 24.24
CA ILE A 315 5.95 -9.16 25.70
C ILE A 315 5.36 -7.83 26.16
N HIS A 316 4.46 -7.91 27.14
CA HIS A 316 3.91 -6.75 27.80
C HIS A 316 4.64 -6.53 29.13
N ALA A 317 4.78 -5.29 29.52
CA ALA A 317 5.39 -4.93 30.80
C ALA A 317 4.66 -3.75 31.45
N PRO A 318 4.69 -3.65 32.78
CA PRO A 318 4.16 -2.48 33.47
C PRO A 318 4.94 -1.24 33.08
N VAL A 319 4.25 -0.12 32.86
CA VAL A 319 4.83 1.18 32.55
C VAL A 319 4.67 2.07 33.76
N GLU A 320 5.79 2.42 34.39
CA GLU A 320 5.79 3.39 35.49
C GLU A 320 5.54 4.79 34.94
N GLY A 321 4.66 5.53 35.59
CA GLY A 321 4.35 6.90 35.22
C GLY A 321 5.56 7.80 35.41
N GLY A 322 6.17 8.29 34.32
CA GLY A 322 7.18 9.33 34.31
C GLY A 322 6.60 10.68 34.73
N GLY A 323 6.31 10.87 36.00
CA GLY A 323 6.10 12.18 36.58
C GLY A 323 7.44 12.74 37.02
N ALA A 324 7.75 14.02 36.66
CA ALA A 324 8.89 14.71 37.18
C ALA A 324 8.95 14.54 38.73
N ALA A 325 10.14 14.29 39.25
CA ALA A 325 10.42 13.93 40.63
C ALA A 325 10.08 15.02 41.69
N SER A 326 8.89 15.58 41.68
CA SER A 326 8.51 16.67 42.59
C SER A 326 7.20 16.53 43.33
N GLU A 327 6.44 15.44 43.15
CA GLU A 327 5.29 15.18 44.05
C GLU A 327 5.24 13.73 44.49
N PRO A 328 5.02 13.44 45.81
CA PRO A 328 4.80 12.09 46.28
C PRO A 328 3.50 11.58 45.66
N ALA A 329 3.62 10.58 44.82
CA ALA A 329 2.49 9.92 44.15
C ALA A 329 1.47 9.46 45.22
N ALA A 330 0.22 9.90 45.09
CA ALA A 330 -0.89 9.27 45.77
C ALA A 330 -0.84 7.76 45.47
N ALA A 331 -0.43 7.00 46.47
CA ALA A 331 -0.27 5.55 46.39
C ALA A 331 -1.58 4.93 45.89
N GLY A 332 -1.55 4.25 44.77
CA GLY A 332 -2.60 3.29 44.43
C GLY A 332 -3.09 3.23 43.00
N ARG A 333 -2.78 4.11 42.06
CA ARG A 333 -3.40 4.07 40.72
C ARG A 333 -2.50 4.08 39.49
N ARG A 334 -1.17 4.16 39.61
CA ARG A 334 -0.27 4.32 38.45
C ARG A 334 0.60 3.11 38.09
N SER A 335 0.62 2.06 38.94
CA SER A 335 1.41 0.84 38.69
C SER A 335 0.73 -0.19 37.77
N ASP A 336 -0.53 0.02 37.37
CA ASP A 336 -1.34 -1.00 36.69
C ASP A 336 -1.47 -0.87 35.18
N VAL A 337 -0.72 0.06 34.54
CA VAL A 337 -0.77 0.21 33.10
C VAL A 337 0.30 -0.65 32.42
N TRP A 338 -0.13 -1.64 31.67
CA TRP A 338 0.76 -2.50 30.90
C TRP A 338 0.73 -2.10 29.43
N GLN A 339 1.91 -2.07 28.80
CA GLN A 339 2.09 -1.76 27.38
C GLN A 339 3.01 -2.78 26.72
N VAL A 340 2.94 -2.89 25.39
CA VAL A 340 3.87 -3.71 24.63
C VAL A 340 5.27 -3.15 24.79
N LYS A 341 6.19 -3.96 25.32
CA LYS A 341 7.61 -3.61 25.48
C LYS A 341 8.44 -3.99 24.28
N SER A 342 8.24 -5.21 23.79
CA SER A 342 8.87 -5.68 22.57
C SER A 342 7.89 -6.50 21.73
N GLN A 343 8.06 -6.40 20.42
CA GLN A 343 7.29 -7.16 19.45
C GLN A 343 8.21 -7.59 18.32
N VAL A 344 8.22 -8.88 18.04
CA VAL A 344 8.92 -9.43 16.89
C VAL A 344 7.92 -10.13 15.99
N ILE A 345 7.98 -9.82 14.70
CA ILE A 345 7.19 -10.47 13.67
C ILE A 345 8.17 -11.19 12.75
N TYR A 346 8.15 -12.51 12.74
CA TYR A 346 8.89 -13.33 11.76
C TYR A 346 7.99 -13.68 10.61
N PHE A 347 8.55 -13.72 9.41
CA PHE A 347 7.80 -14.16 8.24
C PHE A 347 8.68 -14.95 7.27
N THR A 348 8.03 -15.83 6.51
CA THR A 348 8.62 -16.51 5.37
C THR A 348 7.80 -16.26 4.12
N VAL A 349 8.45 -16.14 3.00
CA VAL A 349 7.81 -15.89 1.71
C VAL A 349 8.48 -16.69 0.60
N LYS A 350 7.65 -17.32 -0.24
CA LYS A 350 8.08 -17.98 -1.48
C LYS A 350 7.27 -17.44 -2.65
N ILE A 351 7.91 -16.63 -3.48
CA ILE A 351 7.29 -16.02 -4.63
C ILE A 351 8.22 -16.09 -5.84
N LEU A 352 7.72 -16.54 -6.99
CA LEU A 352 8.44 -16.63 -8.26
C LEU A 352 9.83 -17.30 -8.15
N GLY A 353 9.96 -18.25 -7.23
CA GLY A 353 11.23 -18.98 -6.97
C GLY A 353 12.16 -18.29 -5.98
N VAL A 354 11.86 -17.09 -5.51
CA VAL A 354 12.57 -16.45 -4.40
C VAL A 354 12.07 -17.03 -3.09
N ASP A 355 12.95 -17.63 -2.28
CA ASP A 355 12.69 -18.06 -0.90
C ASP A 355 13.39 -17.10 0.05
N ALA A 356 12.61 -16.37 0.84
CA ALA A 356 13.13 -15.39 1.77
C ALA A 356 12.50 -15.51 3.16
N VAL A 357 13.27 -15.10 4.15
CA VAL A 357 12.86 -14.96 5.55
C VAL A 357 13.12 -13.55 6.02
N GLY A 358 12.27 -13.05 6.89
CA GLY A 358 12.51 -11.74 7.46
C GLY A 358 11.92 -11.59 8.85
N ASN A 359 12.27 -10.48 9.48
CA ASN A 359 11.68 -10.07 10.73
C ASN A 359 11.48 -8.55 10.79
N PHE A 360 10.47 -8.17 11.55
CA PHE A 360 10.24 -6.79 11.99
C PHE A 360 10.33 -6.81 13.53
N LEU A 361 11.37 -6.19 14.06
CA LEU A 361 11.52 -6.00 15.50
C LEU A 361 11.08 -4.58 15.83
N ASN A 362 10.19 -4.43 16.81
CA ASN A 362 9.83 -3.16 17.43
C ASN A 362 10.13 -3.22 18.93
N VAL A 363 10.89 -2.26 19.42
CA VAL A 363 11.20 -2.12 20.86
C VAL A 363 10.71 -0.74 21.30
N TYR A 364 9.83 -0.72 22.29
CA TYR A 364 9.20 0.50 22.78
C TYR A 364 9.82 0.90 24.14
N ASN A 365 10.31 2.11 24.20
CA ASN A 365 10.99 2.68 25.38
C ASN A 365 10.45 4.07 25.69
N ASN A 366 10.88 4.63 26.84
CA ASN A 366 10.64 6.01 27.22
C ASN A 366 9.16 6.41 27.16
N TYR A 367 8.29 5.54 27.74
CA TYR A 367 6.87 5.84 27.85
C TYR A 367 6.62 7.00 28.80
N ASP A 368 5.85 7.98 28.32
CA ASP A 368 5.23 9.01 29.14
C ASP A 368 3.71 8.81 29.05
N VAL A 369 3.09 8.49 30.17
CA VAL A 369 1.65 8.12 30.24
C VAL A 369 0.70 9.30 30.50
N ALA A 370 1.25 10.50 30.69
CA ALA A 370 0.50 11.72 30.93
C ALA A 370 1.08 12.94 30.17
N PRO A 371 1.37 12.82 28.87
CA PRO A 371 2.01 13.90 28.13
C PRO A 371 1.06 15.08 27.93
N VAL A 372 1.61 16.30 28.02
CA VAL A 372 0.88 17.52 27.72
C VAL A 372 1.10 17.91 26.26
N PHE A 373 0.04 17.93 25.49
CA PHE A 373 0.10 18.32 24.08
C PHE A 373 -0.29 19.76 23.86
N LYS A 374 0.51 20.48 23.07
CA LYS A 374 0.20 21.86 22.63
C LYS A 374 -1.08 21.87 21.78
N LYS A 375 -1.80 22.99 21.79
CA LYS A 375 -2.97 23.19 20.90
C LYS A 375 -2.55 22.96 19.44
N ARG A 376 -3.32 22.18 18.69
CA ARG A 376 -3.05 21.76 17.29
C ARG A 376 -1.83 20.84 17.11
N PHE A 377 -1.34 20.17 18.15
CA PHE A 377 -0.25 19.19 18.02
C PHE A 377 -0.64 18.06 17.03
N PHE A 378 -1.84 17.51 17.17
CA PHE A 378 -2.40 16.53 16.25
C PHE A 378 -3.07 17.27 15.08
N ASN A 379 -2.29 17.53 14.05
CA ASN A 379 -2.73 18.10 12.78
C ASN A 379 -2.90 17.00 11.71
N ASN A 380 -3.04 17.38 10.46
CA ASN A 380 -3.18 16.45 9.34
C ASN A 380 -1.86 15.79 8.89
N VAL A 381 -0.72 16.16 9.45
CA VAL A 381 0.57 15.47 9.25
C VAL A 381 0.66 14.32 10.25
N LEU A 382 0.44 13.10 9.76
CA LEU A 382 0.48 11.90 10.58
C LEU A 382 1.91 11.48 10.90
N ILE A 383 2.81 11.58 9.92
CA ILE A 383 4.21 11.18 10.02
C ILE A 383 5.07 12.35 9.57
N ARG A 384 6.03 12.74 10.40
CA ARG A 384 7.04 13.75 10.08
C ARG A 384 8.43 13.14 10.16
N TYR A 385 9.25 13.35 9.16
CA TYR A 385 10.66 13.00 9.17
C TYR A 385 11.50 14.21 9.57
N ASP A 386 12.41 14.03 10.54
CA ASP A 386 13.42 15.03 10.89
C ASP A 386 14.32 15.34 9.67
N THR A 387 14.75 16.58 9.53
CA THR A 387 15.57 17.04 8.39
C THR A 387 16.89 16.29 8.25
N ALA A 388 17.45 15.80 9.37
CA ALA A 388 18.67 15.03 9.43
C ALA A 388 18.44 13.54 9.72
N ALA A 389 17.20 13.04 9.61
CA ALA A 389 16.85 11.68 10.02
C ALA A 389 17.72 10.61 9.33
N ASN A 390 18.01 10.77 8.04
CA ASN A 390 18.83 9.81 7.28
C ASN A 390 20.31 10.16 7.20
N ARG A 391 20.80 11.11 8.00
CA ARG A 391 22.19 11.59 7.99
C ARG A 391 22.92 11.37 9.31
N LYS A 392 22.35 10.57 10.21
CA LYS A 392 22.94 10.29 11.52
C LYS A 392 24.24 9.49 11.38
N THR A 393 25.20 9.78 12.28
CA THR A 393 26.52 9.15 12.28
C THR A 393 26.50 7.72 12.81
N LYS A 394 27.56 6.94 12.58
CA LYS A 394 27.69 5.60 13.15
C LYS A 394 27.65 5.63 14.67
N ALA A 395 28.35 6.58 15.31
CA ALA A 395 28.36 6.74 16.76
C ALA A 395 26.94 6.98 17.33
N TYR A 396 26.14 7.81 16.66
CA TYR A 396 24.74 7.99 17.04
C TYR A 396 23.96 6.67 16.99
N TRP A 397 24.11 5.89 15.92
CA TRP A 397 23.42 4.60 15.81
C TRP A 397 23.89 3.62 16.88
N ASP A 398 25.18 3.59 17.18
CA ASP A 398 25.74 2.70 18.20
C ASP A 398 25.25 3.08 19.62
N SER A 399 24.89 4.36 19.86
CA SER A 399 24.35 4.81 21.16
C SER A 399 22.87 4.57 21.35
N ILE A 400 22.07 4.55 20.27
CA ILE A 400 20.61 4.42 20.39
C ILE A 400 20.08 2.99 20.20
N ARG A 401 20.92 2.07 19.69
CA ARG A 401 20.51 0.70 19.43
C ARG A 401 20.18 -0.04 20.71
N PRO A 402 18.95 -0.58 20.84
CA PRO A 402 18.64 -1.48 21.93
C PRO A 402 19.21 -2.91 21.73
N LEU A 403 19.84 -3.19 20.56
CA LEU A 403 20.47 -4.47 20.25
C LEU A 403 21.68 -4.27 19.34
N PRO A 404 22.77 -5.04 19.52
CA PRO A 404 23.93 -4.99 18.65
C PRO A 404 23.57 -5.52 17.24
N LEU A 405 24.26 -5.03 16.21
CA LEU A 405 24.20 -5.62 14.90
C LEU A 405 24.92 -6.96 14.85
N GLU A 406 24.37 -7.92 14.16
CA GLU A 406 25.02 -9.19 13.84
C GLU A 406 26.24 -8.97 12.92
N PRO A 407 27.22 -9.86 12.92
CA PRO A 407 28.43 -9.70 12.10
C PRO A 407 28.13 -9.50 10.60
N ASP A 408 27.21 -10.27 10.03
CA ASP A 408 26.79 -10.17 8.62
C ASP A 408 26.02 -8.88 8.33
N GLU A 409 25.25 -8.37 9.27
CA GLU A 409 24.57 -7.07 9.15
C GLU A 409 25.58 -5.90 9.10
N LYS A 410 26.63 -5.97 9.95
CA LYS A 410 27.73 -4.97 9.94
C LYS A 410 28.45 -4.97 8.59
N VAL A 411 28.74 -6.18 8.07
CA VAL A 411 29.38 -6.36 6.77
C VAL A 411 28.45 -5.83 5.66
N ASN A 412 27.15 -6.14 5.70
CA ASN A 412 26.17 -5.68 4.73
C ASN A 412 26.11 -4.14 4.68
N TYR A 413 26.00 -3.45 5.80
CA TYR A 413 26.05 -1.99 5.85
C TYR A 413 27.36 -1.45 5.25
N THR A 414 28.50 -2.02 5.63
CA THR A 414 29.81 -1.54 5.18
C THR A 414 29.94 -1.67 3.65
N ILE A 415 29.61 -2.82 3.12
CA ILE A 415 29.74 -3.10 1.67
C ILE A 415 28.73 -2.28 0.88
N ARG A 416 27.43 -2.38 1.21
CA ARG A 416 26.37 -1.73 0.42
C ARG A 416 26.42 -0.21 0.50
N ASP A 417 26.72 0.36 1.66
CA ASP A 417 26.88 1.80 1.81
C ASP A 417 28.15 2.31 1.06
N SER A 418 29.19 1.47 0.96
CA SER A 418 30.37 1.78 0.13
C SER A 418 30.05 1.75 -1.35
N ILE A 419 29.35 0.73 -1.81
CA ILE A 419 28.87 0.62 -3.23
C ILE A 419 27.96 1.82 -3.55
N TYR A 420 27.02 2.16 -2.68
CA TYR A 420 26.13 3.29 -2.88
C TYR A 420 26.88 4.62 -2.97
N ARG A 421 27.84 4.87 -2.04
CA ARG A 421 28.66 6.08 -2.09
C ARG A 421 29.49 6.15 -3.37
N TYR A 422 30.16 5.06 -3.74
CA TYR A 422 30.91 4.99 -4.98
C TYR A 422 30.03 5.26 -6.20
N SER A 423 28.88 4.62 -6.29
CA SER A 423 27.91 4.82 -7.37
C SER A 423 27.44 6.28 -7.43
N ARG A 424 27.10 6.88 -6.30
CA ARG A 424 26.65 8.27 -6.20
C ARG A 424 27.76 9.24 -6.62
N ASP A 425 28.96 9.07 -6.09
CA ASP A 425 30.06 9.98 -6.33
C ASP A 425 30.59 9.86 -7.77
N SER A 426 30.39 8.72 -8.41
CA SER A 426 30.73 8.48 -9.81
C SER A 426 29.65 8.93 -10.82
N LEU A 427 28.43 9.28 -10.38
CA LEU A 427 27.27 9.56 -11.25
C LEU A 427 27.57 10.60 -12.34
N GLY A 428 28.37 11.63 -12.05
CA GLY A 428 28.73 12.69 -12.98
C GLY A 428 29.94 12.38 -13.87
N THR A 429 30.65 11.28 -13.64
CA THR A 429 31.89 10.97 -14.34
C THR A 429 31.65 10.40 -15.74
N LYS A 430 32.52 10.76 -16.70
CA LYS A 430 32.47 10.22 -18.05
C LYS A 430 32.62 8.70 -18.05
N ARG A 431 33.54 8.17 -17.22
CA ARG A 431 33.80 6.72 -17.09
C ARG A 431 32.54 5.95 -16.67
N ASN A 432 31.82 6.44 -15.66
CA ASN A 432 30.58 5.79 -15.21
C ASN A 432 29.48 5.85 -16.28
N ARG A 433 29.32 7.01 -16.91
CA ARG A 433 28.37 7.15 -18.02
C ARG A 433 28.66 6.16 -19.16
N ASP A 434 29.92 6.08 -19.60
CA ASP A 434 30.32 5.18 -20.68
C ASP A 434 30.13 3.71 -20.29
N SER A 435 30.38 3.36 -19.03
CA SER A 435 30.09 2.03 -18.46
C SER A 435 28.59 1.70 -18.49
N LEU A 436 27.73 2.64 -18.04
CA LEU A 436 26.28 2.47 -18.08
C LEU A 436 25.72 2.38 -19.49
N LEU A 437 26.25 3.17 -20.43
CA LEU A 437 25.91 3.08 -21.86
C LEU A 437 26.30 1.72 -22.44
N LYS A 438 27.50 1.23 -22.12
CA LYS A 438 27.95 -0.11 -22.54
C LYS A 438 27.09 -1.22 -21.97
N ARG A 439 26.71 -1.15 -20.68
CA ARG A 439 25.78 -2.09 -20.03
C ARG A 439 24.39 -2.04 -20.64
N GLN A 440 23.88 -0.86 -20.98
CA GLN A 440 22.60 -0.69 -21.65
C GLN A 440 22.57 -1.39 -23.03
N GLY A 441 23.69 -1.43 -23.75
CA GLY A 441 23.85 -2.11 -25.02
C GLY A 441 22.88 -1.68 -26.13
N PRO A 442 22.83 -2.36 -27.27
CA PRO A 442 21.90 -2.06 -28.37
C PRO A 442 20.47 -2.48 -28.03
N VAL A 443 19.49 -1.92 -28.74
CA VAL A 443 18.08 -2.34 -28.65
C VAL A 443 17.97 -3.74 -29.26
N LYS A 444 17.40 -4.68 -28.49
CA LYS A 444 17.17 -6.04 -28.94
C LYS A 444 15.76 -6.20 -29.48
N LEU A 445 15.57 -7.04 -30.51
CA LEU A 445 14.26 -7.28 -31.11
C LEU A 445 13.16 -7.72 -30.08
N PRO A 446 13.42 -8.59 -29.10
CA PRO A 446 12.44 -8.92 -28.07
C PRO A 446 12.00 -7.71 -27.23
N GLN A 447 12.88 -6.74 -26.98
CA GLN A 447 12.51 -5.50 -26.30
C GLN A 447 11.53 -4.68 -27.14
N LEU A 448 11.80 -4.57 -28.42
CA LEU A 448 10.92 -3.84 -29.34
C LEU A 448 9.53 -4.49 -29.44
N LEU A 449 9.46 -5.81 -29.48
CA LEU A 449 8.22 -6.55 -29.72
C LEU A 449 7.41 -6.76 -28.45
N TYR A 450 8.03 -7.16 -27.33
CA TYR A 450 7.31 -7.70 -26.16
C TYR A 450 7.41 -6.84 -24.90
N THR A 451 8.58 -6.24 -24.59
CA THR A 451 8.78 -5.58 -23.29
C THR A 451 8.83 -4.07 -23.36
N GLY A 452 8.92 -3.52 -24.57
CA GLY A 452 9.18 -2.11 -24.78
C GLY A 452 10.67 -1.75 -24.62
N VAL A 453 11.01 -0.55 -25.00
CA VAL A 453 12.37 -0.01 -24.96
C VAL A 453 12.44 1.11 -23.95
N TYR A 454 13.41 1.02 -23.06
CA TYR A 454 13.74 2.11 -22.13
C TYR A 454 15.23 2.43 -22.27
N ARG A 455 15.56 3.70 -22.46
CA ARG A 455 16.93 4.21 -22.69
C ARG A 455 17.17 5.49 -21.92
N SER A 456 18.44 5.70 -21.53
CA SER A 456 18.90 6.94 -20.91
C SER A 456 20.26 7.32 -21.48
N ASP A 457 20.54 8.62 -21.60
CA ASP A 457 21.87 9.13 -21.94
C ASP A 457 22.82 9.24 -20.73
N PHE A 458 22.29 8.93 -19.54
CA PHE A 458 23.00 8.96 -18.25
C PHE A 458 23.78 10.25 -17.96
N ARG A 459 23.39 11.38 -18.55
CA ARG A 459 24.01 12.68 -18.26
C ARG A 459 23.53 13.24 -16.94
N TRP A 460 24.29 13.00 -15.90
CA TRP A 460 23.97 13.53 -14.58
C TRP A 460 24.16 15.06 -14.50
N PRO A 461 23.34 15.81 -13.73
CA PRO A 461 22.16 15.35 -12.95
C PRO A 461 20.86 15.29 -13.75
N ARG A 462 20.86 15.53 -15.04
CA ARG A 462 19.66 15.66 -15.87
C ARG A 462 19.72 14.78 -17.11
N PRO A 463 19.61 13.46 -16.95
CA PRO A 463 19.61 12.56 -18.08
C PRO A 463 18.38 12.77 -18.96
N LEU A 464 18.58 12.68 -20.27
CA LEU A 464 17.48 12.51 -21.21
C LEU A 464 17.08 11.03 -21.23
N ARG A 465 15.80 10.76 -21.01
CA ARG A 465 15.23 9.42 -20.99
C ARG A 465 14.29 9.24 -22.14
N TYR A 466 14.34 8.08 -22.77
CA TYR A 466 13.39 7.69 -23.83
C TYR A 466 12.77 6.35 -23.47
N SER A 467 11.49 6.23 -23.77
CA SER A 467 10.79 4.94 -23.71
C SER A 467 9.91 4.77 -24.93
N MET A 468 9.69 3.54 -25.33
CA MET A 468 8.74 3.17 -26.38
C MET A 468 8.00 1.93 -25.91
N GLN A 469 6.69 1.93 -26.12
CA GLN A 469 5.85 0.78 -25.77
C GLN A 469 6.13 -0.40 -26.71
N PRO A 470 5.87 -1.66 -26.26
CA PRO A 470 6.08 -2.85 -27.10
C PRO A 470 5.12 -2.84 -28.29
N LEU A 471 5.62 -3.19 -29.45
CA LEU A 471 4.84 -3.12 -30.70
C LEU A 471 3.69 -4.12 -30.72
N LEU A 472 3.88 -5.35 -30.22
CA LEU A 472 2.83 -6.38 -30.29
C LEU A 472 1.60 -6.05 -29.46
N SER A 473 1.74 -5.36 -28.32
CA SER A 473 0.60 -4.89 -27.53
C SER A 473 -0.15 -3.73 -28.18
N ASN A 474 0.42 -3.12 -29.20
CA ASN A 474 -0.08 -1.96 -29.93
C ASN A 474 -0.60 -2.29 -31.34
N ILE A 475 -0.76 -3.59 -31.64
CA ILE A 475 -1.47 -4.06 -32.85
C ILE A 475 -2.91 -4.37 -32.46
N SER A 476 -3.85 -3.85 -33.22
CA SER A 476 -5.27 -4.16 -33.05
C SER A 476 -6.00 -4.26 -34.40
N TYR A 477 -7.29 -4.61 -34.34
CA TYR A 477 -8.12 -4.77 -35.52
C TYR A 477 -9.50 -4.13 -35.32
N ASN A 478 -9.99 -3.41 -36.30
CA ASN A 478 -11.36 -2.89 -36.41
C ASN A 478 -11.80 -2.74 -37.86
N THR A 479 -13.08 -2.57 -38.09
CA THR A 479 -13.67 -2.50 -39.45
C THR A 479 -13.27 -1.24 -40.24
N VAL A 480 -12.78 -0.20 -39.60
CA VAL A 480 -12.40 1.10 -40.23
C VAL A 480 -10.97 1.13 -40.68
N GLU A 481 -10.07 0.52 -39.95
CA GLU A 481 -8.62 0.60 -40.20
C GLU A 481 -8.05 -0.76 -40.62
N GLY A 482 -8.87 -1.83 -40.52
CA GLY A 482 -8.37 -3.19 -40.58
C GLY A 482 -7.40 -3.48 -39.47
N ILE A 483 -6.27 -4.09 -39.79
CA ILE A 483 -5.11 -4.13 -38.88
C ILE A 483 -4.64 -2.70 -38.72
N ASN A 484 -4.37 -2.30 -37.48
CA ASN A 484 -3.70 -1.05 -37.17
C ASN A 484 -2.52 -1.28 -36.22
N LEU A 485 -1.49 -0.47 -36.42
CA LEU A 485 -0.28 -0.44 -35.60
C LEU A 485 -0.14 0.93 -34.96
N LYS A 486 0.07 0.93 -33.66
CA LYS A 486 0.44 2.12 -32.89
C LYS A 486 1.91 2.09 -32.50
N ILE A 487 2.53 3.24 -32.54
CA ILE A 487 3.88 3.46 -32.00
C ILE A 487 3.78 4.61 -31.04
N GLU A 488 4.03 4.32 -29.76
CA GLU A 488 3.96 5.30 -28.69
C GLU A 488 5.31 5.44 -28.02
N GLY A 489 5.83 6.65 -28.04
CA GLY A 489 7.10 7.01 -27.44
C GLY A 489 6.95 8.04 -26.33
N ARG A 490 7.97 8.15 -25.49
CA ARG A 490 8.09 9.24 -24.52
C ARG A 490 9.56 9.62 -24.35
N MET A 491 9.81 10.91 -24.41
CA MET A 491 11.10 11.51 -24.10
C MET A 491 10.92 12.42 -22.89
N SER A 492 11.79 12.34 -21.88
CA SER A 492 11.66 13.19 -20.69
C SER A 492 13.00 13.68 -20.19
N LYS A 493 13.02 14.92 -19.69
CA LYS A 493 14.21 15.57 -19.17
C LYS A 493 13.87 16.52 -18.04
N MET A 494 14.63 16.44 -16.95
CA MET A 494 14.54 17.42 -15.86
C MET A 494 15.13 18.77 -16.30
N LEU A 495 14.40 19.84 -16.04
CA LEU A 495 14.83 21.21 -16.36
C LEU A 495 15.85 21.73 -15.34
N LYS A 496 16.60 22.80 -15.74
CA LYS A 496 17.54 23.50 -14.85
C LYS A 496 16.81 24.11 -13.64
N GLY A 497 17.49 24.20 -12.50
CA GLY A 497 16.95 24.82 -11.28
C GLY A 497 15.86 24.03 -10.58
N GLY A 498 15.62 22.75 -10.93
CA GLY A 498 14.59 21.93 -10.29
C GLY A 498 13.15 22.34 -10.62
N ILE A 499 12.96 23.20 -11.65
CA ILE A 499 11.66 23.78 -12.04
C ILE A 499 10.62 22.68 -12.33
N GLY A 500 11.04 21.53 -12.86
CA GLY A 500 10.16 20.42 -13.19
C GLY A 500 10.73 19.47 -14.23
N ASP A 501 9.90 18.50 -14.62
CA ASP A 501 10.19 17.51 -15.66
C ASP A 501 9.43 17.88 -16.94
N LEU A 502 10.15 18.12 -18.02
CA LEU A 502 9.57 18.29 -19.34
C LEU A 502 9.55 16.94 -20.06
N SER A 503 8.40 16.56 -20.59
CA SER A 503 8.25 15.35 -21.39
C SER A 503 7.54 15.64 -22.70
N PHE A 504 7.97 14.95 -23.76
CA PHE A 504 7.33 14.92 -25.06
C PHE A 504 6.95 13.48 -25.39
N SER A 505 5.69 13.27 -25.76
CA SER A 505 5.14 11.95 -26.10
C SER A 505 4.61 11.98 -27.53
N PRO A 506 5.38 11.46 -28.51
CA PRO A 506 4.91 11.26 -29.88
C PRO A 506 4.06 9.98 -29.97
N HIS A 507 2.98 10.05 -30.73
CA HIS A 507 2.06 8.96 -31.01
C HIS A 507 1.85 8.86 -32.53
N PHE A 508 1.97 7.65 -33.06
CA PHE A 508 1.72 7.33 -34.46
C PHE A 508 0.75 6.15 -34.50
N ARG A 509 -0.24 6.22 -35.38
CA ARG A 509 -1.21 5.14 -35.63
C ARG A 509 -1.40 5.03 -37.12
N TYR A 510 -1.20 3.85 -37.68
CA TYR A 510 -1.41 3.56 -39.08
C TYR A 510 -2.44 2.46 -39.26
N GLY A 511 -3.49 2.74 -40.04
CA GLY A 511 -4.49 1.78 -40.46
C GLY A 511 -4.17 1.22 -41.83
N PHE A 512 -4.04 -0.08 -41.94
CA PHE A 512 -3.58 -0.72 -43.19
C PHE A 512 -4.64 -0.76 -44.28
N THR A 513 -5.92 -0.86 -43.97
CA THR A 513 -6.99 -0.90 -44.99
C THR A 513 -7.46 0.48 -45.40
N ASN A 514 -7.52 1.45 -44.50
CA ASN A 514 -7.86 2.83 -44.85
C ASN A 514 -6.65 3.67 -45.27
N THR A 515 -5.44 3.12 -45.20
CA THR A 515 -4.14 3.74 -45.55
C THR A 515 -3.91 5.11 -44.93
N ARG A 516 -4.47 5.34 -43.72
CA ARG A 516 -4.37 6.64 -43.03
C ARG A 516 -3.34 6.60 -41.91
N LEU A 517 -2.45 7.59 -41.94
CA LEU A 517 -1.55 7.87 -40.82
C LEU A 517 -2.21 8.93 -39.94
N ASN A 518 -2.31 8.62 -38.65
CA ASN A 518 -2.69 9.52 -37.57
C ASN A 518 -1.45 9.76 -36.70
N ALA A 519 -1.05 11.01 -36.57
CA ALA A 519 0.13 11.40 -35.78
C ALA A 519 -0.19 12.60 -34.90
N TRP A 520 0.18 12.53 -33.65
CA TRP A 520 0.01 13.60 -32.69
C TRP A 520 1.10 13.55 -31.61
N GLY A 521 1.26 14.66 -30.92
CA GLY A 521 2.22 14.74 -29.80
C GLY A 521 1.68 15.49 -28.62
N GLU A 522 2.17 15.13 -27.45
CA GLU A 522 1.90 15.83 -26.18
C GLU A 522 3.22 16.33 -25.60
N LEU A 523 3.29 17.62 -25.33
CA LEU A 523 4.34 18.26 -24.55
C LEU A 523 3.78 18.52 -23.15
N ARG A 524 4.45 17.99 -22.11
CA ARG A 524 4.00 18.12 -20.73
C ARG A 524 5.10 18.61 -19.81
N LEU A 525 4.81 19.62 -19.03
CA LEU A 525 5.65 20.16 -17.99
C LEU A 525 5.04 19.82 -16.61
N ASP A 526 5.69 18.94 -15.87
CA ASP A 526 5.33 18.63 -14.47
C ASP A 526 6.20 19.49 -13.54
N ARG A 527 5.58 20.50 -12.93
CA ARG A 527 6.24 21.45 -12.04
C ARG A 527 5.91 21.15 -10.58
N ARG A 528 6.93 21.26 -9.72
CA ARG A 528 6.75 21.30 -8.26
C ARG A 528 6.85 22.74 -7.82
N SER A 529 5.83 23.24 -7.13
CA SER A 529 5.86 24.58 -6.54
C SER A 529 6.25 24.46 -5.08
N PHE A 530 7.22 25.28 -4.65
CA PHE A 530 7.61 25.41 -3.25
C PHE A 530 6.94 26.65 -2.67
N SER A 531 6.53 26.57 -1.40
CA SER A 531 5.98 27.73 -0.70
C SER A 531 7.05 28.83 -0.53
N ARG A 532 6.58 30.08 -0.53
CA ARG A 532 7.41 31.30 -0.45
C ARG A 532 8.21 31.42 0.86
N ASP A 533 7.80 30.69 1.93
CA ASP A 533 8.40 30.78 3.26
C ASP A 533 9.55 29.79 3.49
N GLY A 534 10.05 29.14 2.41
CA GLY A 534 11.14 28.17 2.54
C GLY A 534 10.76 26.90 3.29
N ASP A 535 9.52 26.77 3.71
CA ASP A 535 8.98 25.57 4.30
C ASP A 535 8.70 24.58 3.16
N GLU A 536 9.64 23.63 2.93
CA GLU A 536 9.56 22.60 1.89
C GLU A 536 8.34 21.69 2.05
N SER A 537 7.53 21.90 3.08
CA SER A 537 6.37 21.09 3.47
C SER A 537 5.11 21.37 2.66
N SER A 538 5.02 22.47 1.91
CA SER A 538 3.83 22.82 1.12
C SER A 538 4.16 22.88 -0.37
N ALA A 539 4.28 21.71 -1.02
CA ALA A 539 4.50 21.63 -2.44
C ALA A 539 3.20 21.36 -3.21
N SER A 540 2.54 22.39 -3.71
CA SER A 540 1.51 22.19 -4.73
C SER A 540 2.17 21.62 -5.99
N ARG A 541 1.58 20.57 -6.55
CA ARG A 541 2.04 19.96 -7.79
C ARG A 541 1.20 20.49 -8.95
N GLN A 542 1.85 21.16 -9.89
CA GLN A 542 1.22 21.66 -11.12
C GLN A 542 1.74 20.88 -12.32
N SER A 543 0.85 20.54 -13.24
CA SER A 543 1.20 20.04 -14.56
C SER A 543 0.50 20.84 -15.63
N TRP A 544 1.21 21.07 -16.72
CA TRP A 544 0.74 21.77 -17.91
C TRP A 544 0.96 20.88 -19.10
N SER A 545 -0.02 20.77 -19.99
CA SER A 545 0.10 19.98 -21.20
C SER A 545 -0.37 20.77 -22.42
N LEU A 546 0.34 20.56 -23.50
CA LEU A 546 -0.03 21.01 -24.85
C LEU A 546 0.03 19.79 -25.75
N ALA A 547 -1.11 19.43 -26.34
CA ALA A 547 -1.18 18.31 -27.26
C ALA A 547 -1.83 18.77 -28.57
N GLY A 548 -1.46 18.12 -29.67
CA GLY A 548 -2.07 18.44 -30.97
C GLY A 548 -1.61 17.51 -32.07
N GLY A 549 -2.42 17.49 -33.13
CA GLY A 549 -2.21 16.64 -34.27
C GLY A 549 -3.51 15.98 -34.77
N LYS A 550 -3.34 14.77 -35.26
CA LYS A 550 -4.43 13.97 -35.83
C LYS A 550 -4.51 12.63 -35.09
N ARG A 551 -5.67 12.30 -34.53
CA ARG A 551 -5.92 11.06 -33.78
C ARG A 551 -7.26 10.42 -34.14
N VAL A 552 -7.42 9.16 -33.77
CA VAL A 552 -8.72 8.44 -33.83
C VAL A 552 -9.27 8.34 -32.42
N MET A 553 -10.55 8.66 -32.24
CA MET A 553 -11.27 8.66 -30.96
C MET A 553 -12.51 7.81 -31.02
N GLN A 554 -12.92 7.21 -29.90
CA GLN A 554 -14.26 6.65 -29.78
C GLN A 554 -15.30 7.78 -29.62
N PHE A 555 -16.55 7.51 -30.01
CA PHE A 555 -17.65 8.47 -29.81
C PHE A 555 -17.89 8.78 -28.34
N ASN A 556 -17.79 7.78 -27.48
CA ASN A 556 -17.75 7.98 -26.03
C ASN A 556 -16.32 8.28 -25.59
N PRO A 557 -16.03 9.48 -25.08
CA PRO A 557 -14.68 9.87 -24.67
C PRO A 557 -14.10 9.06 -23.51
N ASP A 558 -14.93 8.34 -22.72
CA ASP A 558 -14.49 7.44 -21.66
C ASP A 558 -13.91 6.11 -22.21
N ASN A 559 -13.97 5.88 -23.52
CA ASN A 559 -13.42 4.70 -24.20
C ASN A 559 -13.87 3.37 -23.56
N PRO A 560 -15.18 3.08 -23.50
CA PRO A 560 -15.72 1.97 -22.70
C PRO A 560 -15.30 0.58 -23.19
N ILE A 561 -14.82 0.44 -24.41
CA ILE A 561 -14.30 -0.81 -24.96
C ILE A 561 -12.83 -0.69 -25.35
N SER A 562 -12.01 -1.61 -24.85
CA SER A 562 -10.60 -1.69 -25.23
C SER A 562 -10.45 -2.19 -26.68
N GLU A 563 -9.41 -1.70 -27.39
CA GLU A 563 -9.17 -2.09 -28.76
C GLU A 563 -8.93 -3.60 -28.94
N LEU A 564 -8.25 -4.22 -27.96
CA LEU A 564 -8.05 -5.68 -27.96
C LEU A 564 -9.38 -6.43 -27.85
N ASN A 565 -10.26 -6.01 -26.94
CA ASN A 565 -11.57 -6.62 -26.77
C ASN A 565 -12.41 -6.47 -28.04
N ASN A 566 -12.43 -5.26 -28.61
CA ASN A 566 -13.13 -5.02 -29.89
C ASN A 566 -12.54 -5.87 -31.03
N ALA A 567 -11.22 -6.01 -31.12
CA ALA A 567 -10.56 -6.84 -32.14
C ALA A 567 -10.96 -8.31 -32.05
N ILE A 568 -11.03 -8.86 -30.83
CA ILE A 568 -11.52 -10.23 -30.60
C ILE A 568 -12.95 -10.40 -31.12
N TYR A 569 -13.87 -9.50 -30.73
CA TYR A 569 -15.27 -9.56 -31.19
C TYR A 569 -15.41 -9.31 -32.68
N THR A 570 -14.64 -8.40 -33.26
CA THR A 570 -14.67 -8.13 -34.70
C THR A 570 -14.21 -9.34 -35.51
N LEU A 571 -13.10 -9.99 -35.08
CA LEU A 571 -12.53 -11.11 -35.80
C LEU A 571 -13.27 -12.44 -35.57
N LEU A 572 -13.73 -12.72 -34.33
CA LEU A 572 -14.32 -14.02 -33.99
C LEU A 572 -15.83 -14.03 -33.93
N ASP A 573 -16.52 -12.91 -33.66
CA ASP A 573 -17.98 -12.82 -33.52
C ASP A 573 -18.62 -11.89 -34.57
N ARG A 574 -17.81 -11.30 -35.46
CA ARG A 574 -18.27 -10.36 -36.52
C ARG A 574 -19.10 -9.20 -35.96
N ARG A 575 -18.70 -8.66 -34.83
CA ARG A 575 -19.32 -7.50 -34.16
C ARG A 575 -18.25 -6.42 -33.88
N ASN A 576 -18.44 -5.24 -34.47
CA ASN A 576 -17.58 -4.08 -34.20
C ASN A 576 -18.34 -3.11 -33.30
N TYR A 577 -18.12 -3.24 -31.99
CA TYR A 577 -18.77 -2.39 -30.98
C TYR A 577 -18.12 -1.01 -30.88
N MET A 578 -16.82 -0.92 -31.15
CA MET A 578 -16.05 0.31 -31.05
C MET A 578 -16.32 1.19 -32.25
N LYS A 579 -17.11 2.25 -32.06
CA LYS A 579 -17.39 3.26 -33.07
C LYS A 579 -16.38 4.41 -32.90
N ILE A 580 -15.74 4.81 -34.02
CA ILE A 580 -14.60 5.73 -34.00
C ILE A 580 -14.74 6.84 -35.05
N TYR A 581 -14.10 7.98 -34.78
CA TYR A 581 -14.02 9.10 -35.67
C TYR A 581 -12.59 9.66 -35.72
N GLU A 582 -12.25 10.41 -36.75
CA GLU A 582 -10.99 11.13 -36.87
C GLU A 582 -11.12 12.51 -36.20
N SER A 583 -10.14 12.84 -35.36
CA SER A 583 -10.05 14.11 -34.66
C SER A 583 -8.75 14.80 -35.05
N ARG A 584 -8.85 16.02 -35.58
CA ARG A 584 -7.70 16.92 -35.76
C ARG A 584 -7.79 17.98 -34.67
N PHE A 585 -6.87 17.96 -33.74
CA PHE A 585 -7.08 18.67 -32.49
C PHE A 585 -5.88 19.48 -32.03
N ALA A 586 -6.18 20.47 -31.20
CA ALA A 586 -5.26 21.15 -30.33
C ALA A 586 -5.84 21.19 -28.92
N GLU A 587 -5.05 20.85 -27.93
CA GLU A 587 -5.50 20.71 -26.54
C GLU A 587 -4.53 21.37 -25.58
N LEU A 588 -5.07 22.20 -24.69
CA LEU A 588 -4.36 22.78 -23.55
C LEU A 588 -4.89 22.16 -22.27
N GLY A 589 -4.01 21.73 -21.40
CA GLY A 589 -4.37 21.19 -20.09
C GLY A 589 -3.56 21.82 -18.96
N SER A 590 -4.20 21.99 -17.82
CA SER A 590 -3.55 22.36 -16.57
C SER A 590 -4.17 21.59 -15.43
N ALA A 591 -3.35 20.94 -14.59
CA ALA A 591 -3.81 20.26 -13.39
C ALA A 591 -3.00 20.72 -12.19
N THR A 592 -3.69 21.14 -11.13
CA THR A 592 -3.07 21.59 -9.89
C THR A 592 -3.61 20.79 -8.72
N ARG A 593 -2.71 20.19 -7.94
CA ARG A 593 -3.03 19.55 -6.65
C ARG A 593 -2.59 20.46 -5.52
N PHE A 594 -3.49 20.71 -4.60
CA PHE A 594 -3.24 21.50 -3.41
C PHE A 594 -3.04 20.60 -2.18
N ASP A 595 -2.31 21.10 -1.19
CA ASP A 595 -2.02 20.37 0.05
C ASP A 595 -3.23 20.12 0.95
N ASN A 596 -4.36 20.78 0.69
CA ASN A 596 -5.60 20.60 1.44
C ASN A 596 -6.50 19.48 0.89
N GLY A 597 -6.04 18.70 -0.10
CA GLY A 597 -6.81 17.63 -0.75
C GLY A 597 -7.68 18.10 -1.91
N MET A 598 -7.52 19.35 -2.33
CA MET A 598 -8.15 19.87 -3.54
C MET A 598 -7.31 19.56 -4.77
N ARG A 599 -7.99 19.33 -5.88
CA ARG A 599 -7.41 19.25 -7.23
C ARG A 599 -8.29 20.04 -8.19
N LEU A 600 -7.64 20.82 -9.02
CA LEU A 600 -8.28 21.57 -10.10
C LEU A 600 -7.67 21.16 -11.43
N ASP A 601 -8.48 20.65 -12.34
CA ASP A 601 -8.12 20.31 -13.71
C ASP A 601 -8.85 21.27 -14.67
N LEU A 602 -8.09 21.89 -15.54
CA LEU A 602 -8.59 22.77 -16.60
C LEU A 602 -8.18 22.18 -17.94
N ARG A 603 -9.08 22.12 -18.89
CA ARG A 603 -8.86 21.62 -20.25
C ARG A 603 -9.57 22.51 -21.26
N ALA A 604 -8.88 22.83 -22.33
CA ALA A 604 -9.44 23.46 -23.53
C ALA A 604 -9.06 22.61 -24.74
N LEU A 605 -10.07 22.13 -25.45
CA LEU A 605 -9.91 21.26 -26.61
C LEU A 605 -10.57 21.92 -27.81
N TYR A 606 -9.76 22.21 -28.84
CA TYR A 606 -10.27 22.48 -30.17
C TYR A 606 -10.15 21.18 -31.00
N ASP A 607 -11.24 20.80 -31.65
CA ASP A 607 -11.37 19.49 -32.26
C ASP A 607 -12.18 19.61 -33.59
N HIS A 608 -11.51 19.35 -34.71
CA HIS A 608 -12.19 19.19 -36.00
C HIS A 608 -12.51 17.70 -36.20
N ARG A 609 -13.78 17.35 -36.15
CA ARG A 609 -14.33 16.00 -36.10
C ARG A 609 -14.77 15.58 -37.50
N LEU A 610 -14.25 14.45 -37.97
CA LEU A 610 -14.54 13.88 -39.28
C LEU A 610 -15.04 12.45 -39.13
N PRO A 611 -16.15 12.08 -39.79
CA PRO A 611 -16.66 10.72 -39.79
C PRO A 611 -15.67 9.77 -40.47
N LEU A 612 -15.62 8.55 -40.00
CA LEU A 612 -14.91 7.43 -40.60
C LEU A 612 -15.89 6.34 -40.97
N TYR A 613 -15.57 5.61 -42.05
CA TYR A 613 -16.40 4.56 -42.60
C TYR A 613 -15.69 3.21 -42.52
N ASN A 614 -16.47 2.11 -42.50
CA ASN A 614 -15.90 0.77 -42.60
C ASN A 614 -15.17 0.63 -43.93
N THR A 615 -13.95 0.11 -43.93
CA THR A 615 -13.15 -0.15 -45.14
C THR A 615 -12.89 -1.64 -45.35
N THR A 616 -13.29 -2.48 -44.38
CA THR A 616 -13.16 -3.93 -44.48
C THR A 616 -14.35 -4.62 -43.81
N ASP A 617 -14.75 -5.73 -44.37
CA ASP A 617 -15.76 -6.66 -43.85
C ASP A 617 -15.14 -8.01 -43.38
N TYR A 618 -13.82 -8.07 -43.35
CA TYR A 618 -13.09 -9.28 -43.00
C TYR A 618 -13.31 -9.67 -41.54
N SER A 619 -13.55 -10.96 -41.34
CA SER A 619 -13.55 -11.62 -40.03
C SER A 619 -12.99 -13.05 -40.19
N LEU A 620 -12.37 -13.59 -39.12
CA LEU A 620 -11.84 -14.95 -39.13
C LEU A 620 -12.97 -15.99 -39.20
N ILE A 621 -14.04 -15.73 -38.45
CA ILE A 621 -15.26 -16.59 -38.51
C ILE A 621 -16.30 -15.85 -39.32
N LYS A 622 -16.79 -16.49 -40.37
CA LYS A 622 -17.85 -15.95 -41.24
C LYS A 622 -19.22 -16.29 -40.68
N TYR A 623 -20.10 -15.30 -40.68
CA TYR A 623 -21.50 -15.45 -40.31
C TYR A 623 -22.35 -14.90 -41.47
N ASP A 624 -23.12 -15.71 -42.14
CA ASP A 624 -23.89 -15.35 -43.35
C ASP A 624 -24.95 -14.28 -43.07
N ASN A 625 -25.54 -14.28 -41.88
CA ASN A 625 -26.63 -13.38 -41.51
C ASN A 625 -26.22 -12.26 -40.56
N ARG A 626 -24.92 -11.95 -40.44
CA ARG A 626 -24.42 -10.93 -39.52
C ARG A 626 -23.45 -9.97 -40.20
N PRO A 627 -23.96 -8.98 -40.99
CA PRO A 627 -23.11 -7.93 -41.51
C PRO A 627 -22.58 -7.04 -40.37
N PHE A 628 -21.42 -6.39 -40.56
CA PHE A 628 -20.97 -5.35 -39.69
C PHE A 628 -21.89 -4.14 -39.70
N THR A 629 -22.22 -3.62 -38.54
CA THR A 629 -22.94 -2.34 -38.43
C THR A 629 -22.08 -1.18 -38.92
N PRO A 630 -22.67 -0.10 -39.46
CA PRO A 630 -21.94 1.11 -39.82
C PRO A 630 -21.10 1.65 -38.65
N ASN A 631 -20.05 2.41 -38.96
CA ASN A 631 -19.15 2.97 -37.96
C ASN A 631 -19.72 4.26 -37.34
N PHE A 632 -20.95 4.22 -36.88
CA PHE A 632 -21.57 5.23 -36.06
C PHE A 632 -22.63 4.56 -35.15
N PRO A 633 -22.99 5.18 -34.01
CA PRO A 633 -24.01 4.65 -33.11
C PRO A 633 -25.39 4.62 -33.78
N VAL A 634 -25.76 3.48 -34.38
CA VAL A 634 -27.03 3.29 -35.11
C VAL A 634 -28.26 3.38 -34.21
N GLU A 635 -28.10 3.21 -32.93
CA GLU A 635 -29.14 3.35 -31.91
C GLU A 635 -29.59 4.80 -31.70
N LYS A 636 -28.75 5.77 -32.09
CA LYS A 636 -28.99 7.22 -31.91
C LYS A 636 -28.93 8.01 -33.19
N LEU A 637 -28.33 7.49 -34.25
CA LEU A 637 -28.13 8.18 -35.51
C LEU A 637 -28.62 7.31 -36.66
N SER A 638 -29.33 7.92 -37.60
CA SER A 638 -29.75 7.29 -38.87
C SER A 638 -28.70 7.39 -39.98
N SER A 639 -27.73 8.29 -39.82
CA SER A 639 -26.65 8.54 -40.78
C SER A 639 -25.38 8.95 -40.03
N PRO A 640 -24.21 8.88 -40.67
CA PRO A 640 -22.98 9.44 -40.10
C PRO A 640 -23.15 10.92 -39.76
N PHE A 641 -22.53 11.34 -38.67
CA PHE A 641 -22.54 12.77 -38.30
C PHE A 641 -21.82 13.62 -39.34
N LEU A 642 -22.25 14.85 -39.54
CA LEU A 642 -21.60 15.79 -40.43
C LEU A 642 -20.29 16.30 -39.82
N ARG A 643 -19.27 16.51 -40.65
CA ARG A 643 -18.03 17.12 -40.19
C ARG A 643 -18.31 18.46 -39.53
N HIS A 644 -17.72 18.69 -38.40
CA HIS A 644 -17.88 19.92 -37.64
C HIS A 644 -16.65 20.24 -36.79
N GLN A 645 -16.61 21.44 -36.29
CA GLN A 645 -15.56 21.92 -35.41
C GLN A 645 -16.13 22.13 -34.00
N ALA A 646 -15.34 21.85 -32.98
CA ALA A 646 -15.76 21.99 -31.58
C ALA A 646 -14.64 22.66 -30.76
N LEU A 647 -14.95 23.75 -30.11
CA LEU A 647 -14.13 24.27 -29.02
C LEU A 647 -14.86 23.98 -27.71
N VAL A 648 -14.25 23.12 -26.91
CA VAL A 648 -14.82 22.63 -25.64
C VAL A 648 -13.86 22.93 -24.50
N THR A 649 -14.37 23.60 -23.47
CA THR A 649 -13.63 23.82 -22.23
C THR A 649 -14.21 23.00 -21.10
N THR A 650 -13.36 22.36 -20.28
CA THR A 650 -13.78 21.57 -19.13
C THR A 650 -13.03 22.03 -17.89
N ILE A 651 -13.77 22.24 -16.82
CA ILE A 651 -13.25 22.54 -15.49
C ILE A 651 -13.69 21.41 -14.57
N THR A 652 -12.74 20.71 -13.96
CA THR A 652 -13.03 19.70 -12.94
C THR A 652 -12.39 20.09 -11.64
N TRP A 653 -13.20 20.24 -10.62
CA TRP A 653 -12.76 20.44 -9.25
C TRP A 653 -13.05 19.19 -8.43
N GLN A 654 -12.01 18.66 -7.78
CA GLN A 654 -12.11 17.51 -6.87
C GLN A 654 -11.68 17.91 -5.48
N PHE A 655 -12.33 17.36 -4.48
CA PHE A 655 -12.03 17.62 -3.10
C PHE A 655 -12.25 16.38 -2.25
N GLN A 656 -11.24 16.04 -1.43
CA GLN A 656 -11.35 14.98 -0.44
C GLN A 656 -10.99 15.58 0.92
N PRO A 657 -11.97 15.83 1.81
CA PRO A 657 -11.72 16.42 3.12
C PRO A 657 -10.87 15.50 4.01
N GLY A 658 -10.23 16.08 5.01
CA GLY A 658 -9.51 15.31 6.03
C GLY A 658 -8.27 14.57 5.52
N GLN A 659 -7.64 15.03 4.44
CA GLN A 659 -6.39 14.49 3.92
C GLN A 659 -5.33 14.38 5.00
N ARG A 660 -4.69 13.21 5.09
CA ARG A 660 -3.54 12.94 5.95
C ARG A 660 -2.26 12.91 5.15
N PHE A 661 -1.15 13.29 5.77
CA PHE A 661 0.12 13.44 5.07
C PHE A 661 1.27 12.74 5.80
N VAL A 662 2.24 12.33 5.00
CA VAL A 662 3.61 12.05 5.42
C VAL A 662 4.46 13.23 4.95
N GLU A 663 5.17 13.86 5.87
CA GLU A 663 6.05 14.99 5.62
C GLU A 663 7.50 14.54 5.67
N PHE A 664 8.15 14.55 4.52
CA PHE A 664 9.59 14.35 4.37
C PHE A 664 10.28 15.71 4.35
N PRO A 665 11.60 15.79 4.59
CA PRO A 665 12.34 17.06 4.54
C PRO A 665 12.19 17.85 3.23
N ASN A 666 11.93 17.18 2.12
CA ASN A 666 11.87 17.78 0.78
C ASN A 666 10.53 17.57 0.07
N ARG A 667 9.53 16.95 0.69
CA ARG A 667 8.23 16.71 0.07
C ARG A 667 7.18 16.31 1.09
N LYS A 668 5.93 16.63 0.78
CA LYS A 668 4.75 16.18 1.49
C LYS A 668 3.97 15.22 0.60
N VAL A 669 3.60 14.06 1.13
CA VAL A 669 2.90 13.01 0.39
C VAL A 669 1.57 12.73 1.07
N SER A 670 0.47 12.84 0.31
CA SER A 670 -0.85 12.44 0.81
C SER A 670 -0.91 10.91 0.97
N ILE A 671 -1.46 10.47 2.09
CA ILE A 671 -1.76 9.06 2.39
C ILE A 671 -3.27 8.79 2.42
N GLY A 672 -4.05 9.70 1.81
CA GLY A 672 -5.50 9.57 1.69
C GLY A 672 -6.27 10.17 2.86
N SER A 673 -7.56 9.93 2.87
CA SER A 673 -8.53 10.38 3.85
C SER A 673 -9.51 9.26 4.17
N LYS A 674 -10.22 9.38 5.28
CA LYS A 674 -11.35 8.52 5.66
C LYS A 674 -12.70 9.03 5.15
N TYR A 675 -12.70 10.13 4.41
CA TYR A 675 -13.92 10.75 3.89
C TYR A 675 -14.01 10.54 2.37
N PRO A 676 -15.22 10.57 1.81
CA PRO A 676 -15.45 10.46 0.37
C PRO A 676 -14.72 11.54 -0.43
N THR A 677 -14.47 11.23 -1.69
CA THR A 677 -14.03 12.20 -2.69
C THR A 677 -15.25 12.77 -3.40
N PHE A 678 -15.30 14.08 -3.51
CA PHE A 678 -16.31 14.85 -4.24
C PHE A 678 -15.68 15.43 -5.51
N SER A 679 -16.45 15.46 -6.60
CA SER A 679 -16.02 16.07 -7.86
C SER A 679 -17.16 16.88 -8.46
N VAL A 680 -16.83 18.06 -8.96
CA VAL A 680 -17.73 18.89 -9.77
C VAL A 680 -17.03 19.13 -11.11
N THR A 681 -17.73 18.83 -12.21
CA THR A 681 -17.25 19.07 -13.56
C THR A 681 -18.22 19.97 -14.30
N TYR A 682 -17.69 21.01 -14.94
CA TYR A 682 -18.44 21.86 -15.86
C TYR A 682 -17.76 21.84 -17.22
N THR A 683 -18.54 21.62 -18.29
CA THR A 683 -18.06 21.57 -19.65
C THR A 683 -18.90 22.49 -20.53
N LYS A 684 -18.22 23.34 -21.29
CA LYS A 684 -18.88 24.30 -22.21
C LYS A 684 -18.37 24.16 -23.63
N GLY A 685 -19.31 24.04 -24.56
CA GLY A 685 -19.09 24.22 -25.98
C GLY A 685 -19.31 25.67 -26.39
N TRP A 686 -18.36 26.24 -27.15
CA TRP A 686 -18.33 27.65 -27.53
C TRP A 686 -18.62 27.82 -29.00
N GLU A 687 -19.84 28.26 -29.36
CA GLU A 687 -20.23 28.53 -30.75
C GLU A 687 -19.51 29.73 -31.35
N GLY A 688 -19.12 29.65 -32.62
CA GLY A 688 -18.50 30.74 -33.39
C GLY A 688 -17.05 31.00 -33.06
N VAL A 689 -16.54 30.62 -31.88
CA VAL A 689 -15.15 30.82 -31.48
C VAL A 689 -14.24 29.85 -32.25
N LEU A 690 -13.30 30.38 -33.02
CA LEU A 690 -12.44 29.60 -33.93
C LEU A 690 -13.22 28.75 -34.94
N GLY A 691 -14.43 29.15 -35.30
CA GLY A 691 -15.31 28.42 -36.21
C GLY A 691 -15.97 27.19 -35.59
N SER A 692 -16.12 27.17 -34.29
CA SER A 692 -16.79 26.07 -33.56
C SER A 692 -18.30 26.06 -33.82
N ASP A 693 -18.83 24.89 -34.10
CA ASP A 693 -20.24 24.61 -34.38
C ASP A 693 -21.04 24.17 -33.15
N VAL A 694 -20.40 24.03 -31.97
CA VAL A 694 -21.03 23.49 -30.77
C VAL A 694 -21.44 24.57 -29.78
N ASN A 695 -22.64 24.43 -29.20
CA ASN A 695 -23.19 25.33 -28.20
C ASN A 695 -23.94 24.54 -27.12
N PHE A 696 -23.24 24.19 -26.05
CA PHE A 696 -23.83 23.46 -24.94
C PHE A 696 -23.15 23.75 -23.61
N ASP A 697 -23.89 23.56 -22.54
CA ASP A 697 -23.40 23.66 -21.18
C ASP A 697 -23.77 22.40 -20.41
N LYS A 698 -22.77 21.62 -19.97
CA LYS A 698 -22.93 20.35 -19.27
C LYS A 698 -22.31 20.44 -17.88
N TRP A 699 -23.00 19.90 -16.89
CA TRP A 699 -22.51 19.82 -15.52
C TRP A 699 -22.56 18.37 -15.01
N ALA A 700 -21.66 18.03 -14.09
CA ALA A 700 -21.69 16.76 -13.39
C ALA A 700 -21.15 16.93 -11.96
N PHE A 701 -21.79 16.26 -11.03
CA PHE A 701 -21.34 16.08 -9.66
C PHE A 701 -21.13 14.58 -9.43
N ALA A 702 -20.06 14.20 -8.75
CA ALA A 702 -19.82 12.81 -8.38
C ALA A 702 -19.27 12.71 -6.96
N VAL A 703 -19.63 11.61 -6.27
CA VAL A 703 -19.10 11.24 -4.96
C VAL A 703 -18.78 9.75 -4.96
N TRP A 704 -17.61 9.39 -4.45
CA TRP A 704 -17.18 7.99 -4.34
C TRP A 704 -16.29 7.77 -3.13
N ASP A 705 -16.36 6.55 -2.59
CA ASP A 705 -15.49 6.11 -1.50
C ASP A 705 -15.43 4.59 -1.42
N GLU A 706 -14.55 4.11 -0.54
CA GLU A 706 -14.38 2.73 -0.15
C GLU A 706 -14.50 2.62 1.38
N MET A 707 -15.50 1.86 1.84
CA MET A 707 -15.81 1.69 3.26
C MET A 707 -15.47 0.26 3.70
N ASN A 708 -14.52 0.12 4.63
CA ASN A 708 -14.14 -1.18 5.16
C ASN A 708 -14.96 -1.54 6.40
N PHE A 709 -15.80 -2.59 6.29
CA PHE A 709 -16.61 -3.14 7.36
C PHE A 709 -15.93 -4.32 8.08
N LYS A 710 -14.60 -4.46 7.95
CA LYS A 710 -13.80 -5.49 8.60
C LYS A 710 -14.27 -6.90 8.23
N LEU A 711 -14.81 -7.67 9.20
CA LEU A 711 -15.30 -9.04 8.97
C LEU A 711 -16.41 -9.13 7.92
N LEU A 712 -17.22 -8.10 7.77
CA LEU A 712 -18.33 -8.08 6.80
C LEU A 712 -17.85 -7.75 5.39
N GLY A 713 -16.59 -7.34 5.22
CA GLY A 713 -16.02 -7.03 3.92
C GLY A 713 -15.85 -5.54 3.66
N GLU A 714 -15.89 -5.17 2.38
CA GLU A 714 -15.61 -3.83 1.87
C GLU A 714 -16.71 -3.40 0.89
N LEU A 715 -17.29 -2.23 1.10
CA LEU A 715 -18.26 -1.60 0.21
C LEU A 715 -17.56 -0.48 -0.56
N ARG A 716 -17.66 -0.52 -1.88
CA ARG A 716 -17.26 0.55 -2.77
C ARG A 716 -18.49 1.16 -3.42
N TYR A 717 -18.49 2.47 -3.55
CA TYR A 717 -19.61 3.14 -4.20
C TYR A 717 -19.17 4.34 -5.02
N ARG A 718 -19.94 4.63 -6.06
CA ARG A 718 -19.85 5.86 -6.84
C ARG A 718 -21.25 6.30 -7.23
N PHE A 719 -21.62 7.51 -6.86
CA PHE A 719 -22.86 8.16 -7.27
C PHE A 719 -22.52 9.40 -8.08
N SER A 720 -23.27 9.65 -9.15
CA SER A 720 -23.11 10.86 -9.94
C SER A 720 -24.47 11.41 -10.31
N ALA A 721 -24.54 12.74 -10.36
CA ALA A 721 -25.68 13.48 -10.89
C ALA A 721 -25.15 14.47 -11.91
N GLY A 722 -25.88 14.71 -13.00
CA GLY A 722 -25.46 15.65 -14.01
C GLY A 722 -26.57 15.98 -14.97
N GLY A 723 -26.24 16.74 -16.01
CA GLY A 723 -27.19 17.14 -17.04
C GLY A 723 -26.69 18.29 -17.88
N PHE A 724 -27.56 18.79 -18.73
CA PHE A 724 -27.30 19.93 -19.60
C PHE A 724 -28.15 21.14 -19.18
N PHE A 725 -27.52 22.29 -19.08
CA PHE A 725 -28.22 23.57 -18.94
C PHE A 725 -28.61 24.15 -20.30
N ASN A 726 -27.85 23.84 -21.34
CA ASN A 726 -28.02 24.30 -22.70
C ASN A 726 -27.64 23.20 -23.69
N THR A 727 -28.47 23.03 -24.74
CA THR A 727 -28.29 22.00 -25.80
C THR A 727 -28.57 22.59 -27.17
N ASN A 728 -28.31 23.89 -27.40
CA ASN A 728 -28.61 24.56 -28.67
C ASN A 728 -27.92 23.90 -29.87
N SER A 729 -26.64 23.49 -29.71
CA SER A 729 -25.94 22.72 -30.74
C SER A 729 -25.03 21.71 -30.04
N VAL A 730 -25.46 20.46 -29.96
CA VAL A 730 -24.72 19.38 -29.33
C VAL A 730 -24.64 18.18 -30.25
N TYR A 731 -23.47 17.63 -30.43
CA TYR A 731 -23.21 16.46 -31.26
C TYR A 731 -23.03 15.22 -30.37
N ILE A 732 -23.21 14.04 -30.96
CA ILE A 732 -23.22 12.77 -30.21
C ILE A 732 -21.93 12.54 -29.40
N GLN A 733 -20.78 13.06 -29.82
CA GLN A 733 -19.51 12.98 -29.10
C GLN A 733 -19.52 13.74 -27.77
N ASP A 734 -20.45 14.70 -27.58
CA ASP A 734 -20.59 15.57 -26.42
C ASP A 734 -21.76 15.13 -25.51
N TYR A 735 -22.57 14.14 -25.93
CA TYR A 735 -23.66 13.60 -25.13
C TYR A 735 -23.17 13.07 -23.79
N GLN A 736 -24.06 12.92 -22.83
CA GLN A 736 -23.79 12.06 -21.68
C GLN A 736 -23.95 10.61 -22.13
N HIS A 737 -22.87 9.88 -22.10
CA HIS A 737 -22.85 8.46 -22.34
C HIS A 737 -22.89 7.72 -20.99
N PHE A 738 -23.65 6.63 -20.92
CA PHE A 738 -23.58 5.68 -19.84
C PHE A 738 -22.71 4.51 -20.31
N ASN A 739 -21.57 4.30 -19.65
CA ASN A 739 -20.58 3.33 -20.08
C ASN A 739 -21.15 1.91 -20.05
N GLY A 740 -21.71 1.44 -21.15
CA GLY A 740 -22.25 0.10 -21.30
C GLY A 740 -21.18 -0.96 -21.58
N ASN A 741 -21.56 -2.22 -21.56
CA ASN A 741 -20.74 -3.35 -21.93
C ASN A 741 -21.58 -4.48 -22.56
N GLN A 742 -21.28 -4.82 -23.80
CA GLN A 742 -21.93 -5.90 -24.53
C GLN A 742 -21.00 -7.10 -24.76
N THR A 743 -19.84 -7.12 -24.06
CA THR A 743 -18.82 -8.15 -24.24
C THR A 743 -18.73 -9.08 -23.03
N LEU A 744 -18.12 -10.25 -23.20
CA LEU A 744 -17.90 -11.22 -22.11
C LEU A 744 -16.92 -10.68 -21.06
N LEU A 745 -15.93 -9.87 -21.49
CA LEU A 745 -14.99 -9.26 -20.56
C LEU A 745 -15.67 -8.12 -19.81
N ALA A 746 -15.53 -8.13 -18.49
CA ALA A 746 -16.06 -7.07 -17.64
C ALA A 746 -15.39 -5.73 -17.93
N SER A 747 -16.16 -4.66 -17.89
CA SER A 747 -15.67 -3.29 -17.88
C SER A 747 -15.42 -2.82 -16.44
N GLU A 748 -14.93 -1.59 -16.26
CA GLU A 748 -14.69 -0.98 -14.94
C GLU A 748 -15.96 -0.97 -14.09
N TYR A 749 -15.98 -1.71 -12.99
CA TYR A 749 -17.20 -2.00 -12.21
C TYR A 749 -17.87 -0.76 -11.60
N LEU A 750 -17.09 0.22 -11.15
CA LEU A 750 -17.62 1.43 -10.51
C LEU A 750 -17.86 2.61 -11.47
N ASN A 751 -17.73 2.38 -12.76
CA ASN A 751 -17.91 3.44 -13.76
C ASN A 751 -18.60 2.92 -15.03
N SER A 752 -19.08 1.67 -15.02
CA SER A 752 -19.77 1.09 -16.19
C SER A 752 -20.91 0.14 -15.79
N PHE A 753 -21.78 -0.10 -16.74
CA PHE A 753 -22.89 -1.03 -16.68
C PHE A 753 -22.51 -2.29 -17.45
N GLN A 754 -22.60 -3.45 -16.80
CA GLN A 754 -22.05 -4.68 -17.34
C GLN A 754 -22.90 -5.33 -18.46
N LEU A 755 -24.16 -4.90 -18.62
CA LEU A 755 -25.06 -5.41 -19.65
C LEU A 755 -25.69 -4.33 -20.54
N ALA A 756 -25.63 -3.05 -20.13
CA ALA A 756 -26.22 -1.97 -20.91
C ALA A 756 -25.53 -1.81 -22.27
N PRO A 757 -26.27 -1.38 -23.32
CA PRO A 757 -25.69 -1.07 -24.61
C PRO A 757 -24.75 0.15 -24.54
N TYR A 758 -23.78 0.24 -25.46
CA TYR A 758 -22.78 1.30 -25.44
C TYR A 758 -23.32 2.70 -25.67
N TYR A 759 -24.37 2.83 -26.54
CA TYR A 759 -24.82 4.15 -26.98
C TYR A 759 -26.32 4.39 -26.86
N ALA A 760 -27.16 3.34 -26.78
CA ALA A 760 -28.62 3.44 -26.84
C ALA A 760 -29.20 4.43 -25.80
N ASN A 761 -28.63 4.49 -24.62
CA ASN A 761 -29.10 5.35 -23.52
C ASN A 761 -28.35 6.69 -23.44
N SER A 762 -27.48 7.01 -24.43
CA SER A 762 -26.80 8.32 -24.43
C SER A 762 -27.82 9.46 -24.52
N THR A 763 -27.64 10.50 -23.73
CA THR A 763 -28.65 11.52 -23.53
C THR A 763 -28.09 12.95 -23.51
N THR A 764 -28.91 13.91 -23.79
CA THR A 764 -28.71 15.35 -23.62
C THR A 764 -29.69 15.95 -22.60
N ALA A 765 -30.29 15.11 -21.77
CA ALA A 765 -31.25 15.53 -20.76
C ALA A 765 -30.66 16.56 -19.79
N ASN A 766 -31.53 17.39 -19.26
CA ASN A 766 -31.16 18.41 -18.27
C ASN A 766 -30.79 17.82 -16.90
N PHE A 767 -31.16 16.54 -16.67
CA PHE A 767 -30.86 15.82 -15.44
C PHE A 767 -30.67 14.33 -15.69
N TYR A 768 -29.69 13.72 -14.99
CA TYR A 768 -29.53 12.29 -14.86
C TYR A 768 -28.91 11.94 -13.51
N LEU A 769 -29.12 10.70 -13.07
CA LEU A 769 -28.45 10.09 -11.91
C LEU A 769 -27.75 8.80 -12.35
N THR A 770 -26.59 8.51 -11.76
CA THR A 770 -25.97 7.18 -11.85
C THR A 770 -25.53 6.73 -10.47
N GLY A 771 -25.66 5.43 -10.22
CA GLY A 771 -25.21 4.81 -8.98
C GLY A 771 -24.52 3.48 -9.26
N HIS A 772 -23.37 3.28 -8.67
CA HIS A 772 -22.61 2.04 -8.69
C HIS A 772 -22.27 1.66 -7.26
N LEU A 773 -22.65 0.45 -6.86
CA LEU A 773 -22.38 -0.13 -5.56
C LEU A 773 -21.75 -1.50 -5.77
N GLU A 774 -20.68 -1.78 -5.08
CA GLU A 774 -20.02 -3.07 -5.09
C GLU A 774 -19.60 -3.47 -3.68
N HIS A 775 -20.04 -4.66 -3.21
CA HIS A 775 -19.67 -5.18 -1.91
C HIS A 775 -18.85 -6.45 -2.06
N HIS A 776 -17.60 -6.37 -1.61
CA HIS A 776 -16.67 -7.50 -1.51
C HIS A 776 -16.81 -8.15 -0.15
N PHE A 777 -17.37 -9.34 -0.08
CA PHE A 777 -17.58 -10.06 1.19
C PHE A 777 -16.30 -10.64 1.79
N ASN A 778 -15.19 -10.64 1.06
CA ASN A 778 -13.85 -11.05 1.53
C ASN A 778 -13.87 -12.38 2.32
N GLY A 779 -14.68 -13.35 1.88
CA GLY A 779 -14.81 -14.65 2.52
C GLY A 779 -15.82 -14.73 3.70
N PHE A 780 -16.50 -13.65 4.06
CA PHE A 780 -17.53 -13.68 5.13
C PHE A 780 -18.61 -14.75 4.89
N LEU A 781 -19.06 -14.89 3.65
CA LEU A 781 -20.04 -15.89 3.25
C LEU A 781 -19.35 -17.20 2.81
N THR A 782 -18.39 -17.12 1.92
CA THR A 782 -17.77 -18.27 1.26
C THR A 782 -16.91 -19.12 2.16
N ASN A 783 -16.32 -18.56 3.24
CA ASN A 783 -15.56 -19.34 4.21
C ASN A 783 -16.41 -20.33 5.02
N LYS A 784 -17.74 -20.21 4.98
CA LYS A 784 -18.67 -21.19 5.56
C LYS A 784 -18.81 -22.44 4.69
N ILE A 785 -18.45 -22.34 3.40
CA ILE A 785 -18.53 -23.43 2.42
C ILE A 785 -17.13 -24.04 2.26
N PRO A 786 -16.92 -25.33 2.61
CA PRO A 786 -15.59 -25.95 2.66
C PRO A 786 -14.76 -25.82 1.37
N LEU A 787 -15.40 -25.98 0.20
CA LEU A 787 -14.73 -25.86 -1.09
C LEU A 787 -14.21 -24.43 -1.33
N PHE A 788 -15.08 -23.44 -1.20
CA PHE A 788 -14.73 -22.03 -1.46
C PHE A 788 -13.69 -21.53 -0.46
N ARG A 789 -13.79 -21.92 0.81
CA ARG A 789 -12.80 -21.63 1.83
C ARG A 789 -11.42 -22.18 1.48
N ARG A 790 -11.34 -23.44 1.00
CA ARG A 790 -10.07 -24.07 0.60
C ARG A 790 -9.46 -23.38 -0.63
N LEU A 791 -10.28 -22.98 -1.58
CA LEU A 791 -9.86 -22.30 -2.81
C LEU A 791 -9.59 -20.80 -2.59
N ASN A 792 -9.98 -20.27 -1.42
CA ASN A 792 -9.94 -18.86 -1.08
C ASN A 792 -10.71 -17.99 -2.08
N TRP A 793 -11.85 -18.49 -2.56
CA TRP A 793 -12.75 -17.74 -3.43
C TRP A 793 -13.70 -16.89 -2.59
N HIS A 794 -13.85 -15.63 -2.98
CA HIS A 794 -14.67 -14.67 -2.27
C HIS A 794 -15.90 -14.30 -3.09
N MET A 795 -17.02 -14.11 -2.40
CA MET A 795 -18.21 -13.60 -3.03
C MET A 795 -18.14 -12.08 -3.15
N VAL A 796 -18.64 -11.57 -4.26
CA VAL A 796 -18.86 -10.15 -4.51
C VAL A 796 -20.27 -9.93 -5.02
N GLY A 797 -20.93 -8.87 -4.61
CA GLY A 797 -22.23 -8.44 -5.09
C GLY A 797 -22.20 -7.00 -5.57
N GLY A 798 -22.93 -6.69 -6.63
CA GLY A 798 -22.98 -5.33 -7.17
C GLY A 798 -24.39 -4.93 -7.57
N VAL A 799 -24.64 -3.62 -7.54
CA VAL A 799 -25.85 -2.98 -8.05
C VAL A 799 -25.43 -1.73 -8.79
N ASN A 800 -25.83 -1.63 -10.06
CA ASN A 800 -25.63 -0.44 -10.87
C ASN A 800 -26.95 0.05 -11.41
N ALA A 801 -27.15 1.36 -11.42
CA ALA A 801 -28.37 1.95 -11.97
C ALA A 801 -28.07 3.31 -12.58
N PHE A 802 -28.80 3.67 -13.63
CA PHE A 802 -28.97 5.05 -14.06
C PHE A 802 -30.44 5.41 -14.22
N TYR A 803 -30.73 6.68 -14.04
CA TYR A 803 -32.04 7.25 -14.22
C TYR A 803 -31.93 8.59 -14.97
N VAL A 804 -32.69 8.74 -16.02
CA VAL A 804 -32.88 10.00 -16.78
C VAL A 804 -34.33 10.50 -16.57
N ASN A 805 -35.28 9.62 -16.82
CA ASN A 805 -36.72 9.86 -16.61
C ASN A 805 -37.47 8.52 -16.51
N ALA A 806 -38.78 8.55 -16.33
CA ALA A 806 -39.58 7.34 -16.17
C ALA A 806 -39.54 6.39 -17.39
N GLY A 807 -39.25 6.89 -18.59
CA GLY A 807 -39.13 6.11 -19.81
C GLY A 807 -37.67 5.79 -20.20
N ASP A 808 -36.67 6.23 -19.45
CA ASP A 808 -35.26 6.00 -19.73
C ASP A 808 -34.49 5.79 -18.41
N HIS A 809 -34.53 4.59 -17.90
CA HIS A 809 -33.80 4.16 -16.72
C HIS A 809 -33.34 2.71 -16.90
N TYR A 810 -32.30 2.34 -16.18
CA TYR A 810 -31.67 1.03 -16.23
C TYR A 810 -31.14 0.64 -14.87
N GLU A 811 -31.30 -0.64 -14.53
CA GLU A 811 -30.82 -1.23 -13.31
C GLU A 811 -30.20 -2.59 -13.62
N GLU A 812 -29.13 -2.94 -12.92
CA GLU A 812 -28.55 -4.28 -12.98
C GLU A 812 -28.05 -4.72 -11.63
N MET A 813 -28.17 -6.02 -11.37
CA MET A 813 -27.60 -6.67 -10.20
C MET A 813 -26.60 -7.72 -10.63
N SER A 814 -25.50 -7.80 -9.92
CA SER A 814 -24.44 -8.78 -10.15
C SER A 814 -24.12 -9.57 -8.90
N TRP A 815 -23.85 -10.86 -9.11
CA TRP A 815 -23.30 -11.76 -8.09
C TRP A 815 -22.12 -12.49 -8.70
N GLY A 816 -20.96 -12.44 -8.03
CA GLY A 816 -19.75 -13.00 -8.56
C GLY A 816 -18.90 -13.71 -7.54
N LEU A 817 -17.94 -14.45 -8.08
CA LEU A 817 -16.84 -15.03 -7.33
C LEU A 817 -15.52 -14.40 -7.81
N GLU A 818 -14.76 -13.89 -6.89
CA GLU A 818 -13.45 -13.33 -7.13
C GLU A 818 -12.33 -14.12 -6.46
N ASN A 819 -11.09 -13.75 -6.72
CA ASN A 819 -9.87 -14.45 -6.28
C ASN A 819 -9.73 -15.85 -6.90
N ILE A 820 -10.39 -16.10 -8.01
CA ILE A 820 -10.25 -17.34 -8.79
C ILE A 820 -8.83 -17.34 -9.39
N LEU A 821 -8.05 -18.37 -9.07
CA LEU A 821 -6.60 -18.42 -9.40
C LEU A 821 -5.83 -17.16 -8.95
N LYS A 822 -6.33 -16.44 -7.95
CA LYS A 822 -5.81 -15.19 -7.39
C LYS A 822 -5.89 -13.95 -8.30
N VAL A 823 -6.45 -14.05 -9.49
CA VAL A 823 -6.47 -12.97 -10.48
C VAL A 823 -7.80 -12.80 -11.20
N LEU A 824 -8.63 -13.81 -11.25
CA LEU A 824 -9.87 -13.78 -12.02
C LEU A 824 -11.10 -13.54 -11.14
N ARG A 825 -12.08 -12.93 -11.75
CA ARG A 825 -13.43 -12.72 -11.23
C ARG A 825 -14.45 -13.15 -12.28
N VAL A 826 -15.51 -13.83 -11.87
CA VAL A 826 -16.62 -14.24 -12.72
C VAL A 826 -17.92 -13.78 -12.08
N ASP A 827 -18.70 -12.98 -12.81
CA ASP A 827 -19.94 -12.41 -12.35
C ASP A 827 -21.11 -12.92 -13.18
N TRP A 828 -22.20 -13.22 -12.53
CA TRP A 828 -23.53 -13.37 -13.10
C TRP A 828 -24.26 -12.05 -12.94
N VAL A 829 -24.70 -11.45 -14.04
CA VAL A 829 -25.34 -10.13 -14.07
C VAL A 829 -26.72 -10.25 -14.68
N THR A 830 -27.71 -9.62 -14.08
CA THR A 830 -29.07 -9.50 -14.60
C THR A 830 -29.47 -8.04 -14.64
N GLY A 831 -30.00 -7.59 -15.77
CA GLY A 831 -30.39 -6.20 -16.03
C GLY A 831 -31.85 -6.02 -16.36
N TRP A 832 -32.37 -4.88 -15.98
CA TRP A 832 -33.72 -4.40 -16.31
C TRP A 832 -33.60 -3.02 -16.98
N MET A 833 -34.45 -2.79 -17.96
CA MET A 833 -34.55 -1.54 -18.69
C MET A 833 -35.99 -1.06 -18.65
N ASN A 834 -36.20 0.17 -18.18
CA ASN A 834 -37.56 0.77 -18.08
C ASN A 834 -38.53 -0.13 -17.26
N GLY A 835 -38.03 -0.72 -16.19
CA GLY A 835 -38.79 -1.59 -15.29
C GLY A 835 -39.07 -3.01 -15.83
N SER A 836 -38.64 -3.31 -17.06
CA SER A 836 -38.81 -4.64 -17.67
C SER A 836 -37.49 -5.40 -17.73
N TYR A 837 -37.54 -6.73 -17.58
CA TYR A 837 -36.38 -7.59 -17.76
C TYR A 837 -35.70 -7.30 -19.11
N TYR A 838 -34.42 -7.03 -19.09
CA TYR A 838 -33.66 -6.75 -20.30
C TYR A 838 -32.86 -7.97 -20.76
N GLN A 839 -31.90 -8.40 -19.95
CA GLN A 839 -31.10 -9.59 -20.24
C GLN A 839 -30.33 -10.07 -19.02
N THR A 840 -29.82 -11.29 -19.11
CA THR A 840 -28.88 -11.88 -18.15
C THR A 840 -27.64 -12.36 -18.90
N GLY A 841 -26.45 -12.19 -18.26
CA GLY A 841 -25.20 -12.59 -18.87
C GLY A 841 -24.11 -12.85 -17.85
N VAL A 842 -23.04 -13.49 -18.31
CA VAL A 842 -21.82 -13.72 -17.52
C VAL A 842 -20.77 -12.70 -17.93
N ARG A 843 -19.99 -12.22 -16.93
CA ARG A 843 -18.84 -11.35 -17.15
C ARG A 843 -17.60 -11.96 -16.51
N ILE A 844 -16.48 -11.87 -17.20
CA ILE A 844 -15.17 -12.30 -16.73
C ILE A 844 -14.30 -11.08 -16.57
N GLY A 845 -13.86 -10.80 -15.37
CA GLY A 845 -13.04 -9.65 -15.01
C GLY A 845 -11.79 -10.04 -14.24
N PHE A 846 -11.07 -9.03 -13.83
CA PHE A 846 -9.94 -9.19 -12.94
C PHE A 846 -10.36 -8.93 -11.48
N GLY A 847 -9.83 -9.75 -10.57
CA GLY A 847 -10.07 -9.65 -9.13
C GLY A 847 -8.85 -10.11 -8.33
N GLY A 848 -8.96 -10.20 -7.00
CA GLY A 848 -7.84 -10.63 -6.16
C GLY A 848 -6.62 -9.71 -6.28
N LEU A 849 -5.44 -10.28 -6.52
CA LEU A 849 -4.17 -9.52 -6.59
C LEU A 849 -4.13 -8.47 -7.71
N LEU A 850 -4.80 -8.70 -8.84
CA LEU A 850 -4.84 -7.73 -9.94
C LEU A 850 -5.96 -6.69 -9.76
N GLY A 851 -7.06 -7.05 -9.13
CA GLY A 851 -8.12 -6.09 -8.75
C GLY A 851 -7.65 -5.05 -7.74
N SER A 852 -6.57 -5.33 -6.98
CA SER A 852 -5.94 -4.35 -6.10
C SER A 852 -5.18 -3.26 -6.85
N GLY A 853 -4.90 -3.42 -8.15
CA GLY A 853 -4.27 -2.40 -9.00
C GLY A 853 -5.14 -1.15 -9.20
N GLU A 854 -6.46 -1.29 -9.17
CA GLU A 854 -7.40 -0.16 -9.11
C GLU A 854 -7.31 0.63 -7.79
N ARG A 855 -6.79 0.00 -6.72
CA ARG A 855 -6.54 0.64 -5.41
C ARG A 855 -5.38 1.67 -5.46
N GLY A 856 -4.48 1.60 -6.45
CA GLY A 856 -3.30 2.47 -6.58
C GLY A 856 -3.49 3.73 -7.43
N GLY A 857 -4.61 3.91 -8.06
CA GLY A 857 -4.92 5.06 -8.96
C GLY A 857 -5.41 6.33 -8.23
N ARG A 858 -5.29 6.38 -6.89
CA ARG A 858 -5.66 7.57 -6.09
C ARG A 858 -4.54 8.58 -5.95
#